data_0846dbb747820272a957beb6c7b17a95
#
_entry.id   0846dbb747820272a957beb6c7b17a95
#
_cell.length_a   1.000
_cell.length_b   1.000
_cell.length_c   1.000
_cell.angle_alpha   90.00
_cell.angle_beta   90.00
_cell.angle_gamma   90.00
#
_symmetry.space_group_name_H-M   'P 1'
#
loop_
_entity.id
_entity.type
_entity.pdbx_description
1 polymer ?
#
loop_
_entity_poly.entity_id
_entity_poly.type
_entity_poly.pdbx_seq_one_letter_code
_entity_poly.pdbx_strand_id
1 'polypeptide(L)'
;MRDRINKLPPDADVSYRERLRILRERKIEDTKDKAGIQSWADGDDYGAIKPPDDYHFEPIFNHPAGTFVGYDGWSENFYHMMAEHPVFIDPCDAFANRWMNCMAWTRPIKFHPDLKYDHLKPEQKKYGIVSGIGADAHFGGDYAIGLTLGWGGLLQKLAHYRPRNPGHDDFYDAEEKTIHGIQVWMRRTVEAIDKAIEAESHPVLRENLRQMREVNEYLIEGAPRTLREACQWICWFNTASREYNRDGAGCQLDELLRPYYERDLQAGRITADEAKYYLACLLLNDPHYYQLGGLSPDGHDMVSYFSYMILEAADWLDSSCNLTVRVHDNMDRRFLHTAVDYLFKNKNGWPRFSGDKALSEGFMKKGYPVELARQRVAVGCHWMSLPGLEYTLNDCVKINCAKVFRLALDEMMASDGEKSTEELWRRYDAHMARAVRVTAEGLMFHLENQVKNEPELMLNLLSHGPVERGLDMSHGGAQYYNMCIDGTGIATIADSFAAIAQRVEREHRLTFEEMYEAVKSNFAGPQGEYIRMMLAASERYGGGETLGDHWAKRISASFTDQVNAMDEVFAPVKFIPGWFSWSNTIVLGKEVGATPNGRRDGEPINHGANPHPGFRRDGALTAMTNSICAIQPGYGNTAPVQLELDPGMARGEEAVDKICDYILTLFSKGGTLLNINIINAQQILAANENPDLFPDLVVRVTGFTAYFCLLTPEFRKLVVDRILVA
;
A
#
# COMPACT_ATOMS: atom_id res chain seq x y z
N MET A 1 -13.82 24.87 -11.53
CA MET A 1 -14.36 23.57 -12.00
C MET A 1 -13.90 23.35 -13.43
N ARG A 2 -13.15 22.27 -13.73
CA ARG A 2 -12.92 21.91 -15.13
C ARG A 2 -14.27 21.51 -15.70
N ASP A 3 -14.70 22.17 -16.75
CA ASP A 3 -15.93 21.82 -17.44
C ASP A 3 -15.69 20.55 -18.25
N ARG A 4 -16.12 19.40 -17.70
CA ARG A 4 -16.08 18.07 -18.33
C ARG A 4 -17.34 17.78 -19.16
N ILE A 5 -18.25 18.74 -19.27
CA ILE A 5 -19.42 18.60 -20.12
C ILE A 5 -18.98 18.37 -21.56
N ASN A 6 -19.42 17.26 -22.12
CA ASN A 6 -19.02 16.88 -23.46
C ASN A 6 -19.71 17.77 -24.51
N LYS A 7 -18.93 18.23 -25.47
CA LYS A 7 -19.45 18.87 -26.69
C LYS A 7 -19.52 17.89 -27.84
N LEU A 8 -19.79 16.61 -27.53
CA LEU A 8 -19.92 15.59 -28.54
C LEU A 8 -21.20 15.80 -29.34
N PRO A 9 -21.19 15.51 -30.67
CA PRO A 9 -22.41 15.46 -31.45
C PRO A 9 -23.46 14.53 -30.82
N PRO A 10 -24.75 14.81 -30.93
CA PRO A 10 -25.81 13.95 -30.35
C PRO A 10 -25.82 12.50 -30.85
N ASP A 11 -25.18 12.24 -31.98
CA ASP A 11 -25.04 10.94 -32.64
C ASP A 11 -23.65 10.29 -32.48
N ALA A 12 -22.77 10.88 -31.63
CA ALA A 12 -21.46 10.30 -31.33
C ALA A 12 -21.61 8.93 -30.66
N ASP A 13 -20.66 8.03 -30.89
CA ASP A 13 -20.59 6.79 -30.13
C ASP A 13 -20.19 7.10 -28.67
N VAL A 14 -21.03 6.69 -27.74
CA VAL A 14 -20.82 6.75 -26.27
C VAL A 14 -21.18 5.41 -25.63
N SER A 15 -20.91 4.30 -26.35
CA SER A 15 -20.97 2.95 -25.79
C SER A 15 -20.10 2.85 -24.53
N TYR A 16 -20.31 1.86 -23.68
CA TYR A 16 -19.56 1.70 -22.43
C TYR A 16 -18.05 1.67 -22.67
N ARG A 17 -17.58 0.97 -23.70
CA ARG A 17 -16.14 0.92 -24.04
C ARG A 17 -15.60 2.28 -24.52
N GLU A 18 -16.37 3.00 -25.32
CA GLU A 18 -15.96 4.33 -25.78
C GLU A 18 -15.92 5.35 -24.63
N ARG A 19 -16.89 5.29 -23.70
CA ARG A 19 -16.86 6.10 -22.47
C ARG A 19 -15.64 5.80 -21.62
N LEU A 20 -15.26 4.53 -21.45
CA LEU A 20 -14.05 4.15 -20.71
C LEU A 20 -12.79 4.64 -21.42
N ARG A 21 -12.73 4.59 -22.77
CA ARG A 21 -11.62 5.16 -23.54
C ARG A 21 -11.48 6.67 -23.26
N ILE A 22 -12.58 7.41 -23.32
CA ILE A 22 -12.61 8.85 -23.03
C ILE A 22 -12.15 9.12 -21.59
N LEU A 23 -12.64 8.37 -20.62
CA LEU A 23 -12.26 8.51 -19.21
C LEU A 23 -10.78 8.21 -18.98
N ARG A 24 -10.23 7.18 -19.66
CA ARG A 24 -8.79 6.87 -19.63
C ARG A 24 -7.95 8.03 -20.18
N GLU A 25 -8.33 8.62 -21.32
CA GLU A 25 -7.64 9.77 -21.88
C GLU A 25 -7.65 10.96 -20.93
N ARG A 26 -8.79 11.24 -20.30
CA ARG A 26 -8.92 12.29 -19.28
C ARG A 26 -8.07 12.01 -18.04
N LYS A 27 -7.98 10.75 -17.62
CA LYS A 27 -7.09 10.35 -16.53
C LYS A 27 -5.62 10.63 -16.87
N ILE A 28 -5.18 10.36 -18.09
CA ILE A 28 -3.83 10.69 -18.56
C ILE A 28 -3.60 12.21 -18.54
N GLU A 29 -4.59 13.01 -18.92
CA GLU A 29 -4.51 14.47 -18.82
C GLU A 29 -4.41 14.93 -17.36
N ASP A 30 -5.25 14.39 -16.46
CA ASP A 30 -5.20 14.67 -15.01
C ASP A 30 -3.84 14.28 -14.43
N THR A 31 -3.24 13.21 -14.91
CA THR A 31 -1.89 12.77 -14.52
C THR A 31 -0.83 13.78 -14.96
N LYS A 32 -0.90 14.29 -16.18
CA LYS A 32 0.01 15.34 -16.65
C LYS A 32 -0.11 16.62 -15.83
N ASP A 33 -1.30 16.99 -15.42
CA ASP A 33 -1.53 18.17 -14.58
C ASP A 33 -0.95 18.04 -13.17
N LYS A 34 -0.78 16.81 -12.68
CA LYS A 34 -0.12 16.50 -11.40
C LYS A 34 1.41 16.41 -11.54
N ALA A 35 1.93 16.20 -12.74
CA ALA A 35 3.36 16.06 -12.99
C ALA A 35 4.14 17.31 -12.54
N GLY A 36 5.23 17.09 -11.79
CA GLY A 36 6.06 18.16 -11.25
C GLY A 36 5.53 18.82 -9.97
N ILE A 37 4.35 18.46 -9.49
CA ILE A 37 3.84 18.91 -8.19
C ILE A 37 4.39 18.00 -7.10
N GLN A 38 5.16 18.56 -6.16
CA GLN A 38 5.89 17.80 -5.13
C GLN A 38 4.98 16.89 -4.28
N SER A 39 3.76 17.32 -3.95
CA SER A 39 2.81 16.54 -3.15
C SER A 39 2.27 15.29 -3.85
N TRP A 40 2.39 15.21 -5.18
CA TRP A 40 1.93 14.07 -5.99
C TRP A 40 3.09 13.20 -6.52
N ALA A 41 4.34 13.66 -6.33
CA ALA A 41 5.51 12.93 -6.81
C ALA A 41 5.73 11.63 -6.03
N ASP A 42 6.12 10.57 -6.76
CA ASP A 42 6.47 9.26 -6.21
C ASP A 42 5.34 8.56 -5.41
N GLY A 43 4.11 9.06 -5.52
CA GLY A 43 2.93 8.46 -4.90
C GLY A 43 2.19 7.50 -5.82
N ASP A 44 1.29 6.71 -5.22
CA ASP A 44 0.31 5.92 -5.96
C ASP A 44 -0.60 6.86 -6.77
N ASP A 45 -1.13 6.37 -7.87
CA ASP A 45 -2.24 7.04 -8.51
C ASP A 45 -3.56 6.60 -7.87
N TYR A 46 -4.06 7.40 -6.95
CA TYR A 46 -5.26 7.15 -6.17
C TYR A 46 -6.56 7.64 -6.83
N GLY A 47 -6.55 7.97 -8.11
CA GLY A 47 -7.69 8.59 -8.76
C GLY A 47 -7.89 10.09 -8.41
N ALA A 48 -6.95 10.69 -7.68
CA ALA A 48 -6.98 12.10 -7.35
C ALA A 48 -6.89 13.00 -8.58
N ILE A 49 -7.55 14.14 -8.53
CA ILE A 49 -7.40 15.20 -9.52
C ILE A 49 -6.88 16.49 -8.87
N LYS A 50 -6.20 17.33 -9.66
CA LYS A 50 -5.75 18.63 -9.18
C LYS A 50 -6.97 19.49 -8.84
N PRO A 51 -7.05 20.12 -7.64
CA PRO A 51 -8.12 21.05 -7.31
C PRO A 51 -8.09 22.27 -8.23
N PRO A 52 -9.22 22.98 -8.39
CA PRO A 52 -9.24 24.29 -9.05
C PRO A 52 -8.25 25.25 -8.41
N ASP A 53 -7.65 26.13 -9.21
CA ASP A 53 -6.61 27.04 -8.72
C ASP A 53 -7.14 28.09 -7.71
N ASP A 54 -8.44 28.33 -7.69
CA ASP A 54 -9.14 29.22 -6.75
C ASP A 54 -9.67 28.51 -5.49
N TYR A 55 -9.45 27.20 -5.37
CA TYR A 55 -9.81 26.46 -4.17
C TYR A 55 -8.67 26.46 -3.15
N HIS A 56 -8.97 27.02 -1.98
CA HIS A 56 -8.08 27.01 -0.81
C HIS A 56 -8.90 26.63 0.41
N PHE A 57 -8.46 25.62 1.12
CA PHE A 57 -9.07 25.24 2.39
C PHE A 57 -8.33 25.91 3.55
N GLU A 58 -9.05 26.65 4.38
CA GLU A 58 -8.54 27.33 5.57
C GLU A 58 -8.95 26.55 6.83
N PRO A 59 -8.02 25.84 7.49
CA PRO A 59 -8.37 25.03 8.65
C PRO A 59 -8.71 25.86 9.89
N ILE A 60 -9.65 25.38 10.67
CA ILE A 60 -10.05 25.94 11.97
C ILE A 60 -9.17 25.31 13.06
N PHE A 61 -8.38 26.12 13.74
CA PHE A 61 -7.49 25.64 14.80
C PHE A 61 -8.16 25.64 16.15
N ASN A 62 -8.15 24.53 16.86
CA ASN A 62 -8.60 24.39 18.24
C ASN A 62 -7.45 24.34 19.27
N HIS A 63 -6.18 24.42 18.80
CA HIS A 63 -5.00 24.43 19.67
C HIS A 63 -4.22 25.76 19.53
N PRO A 64 -3.73 26.37 20.67
CA PRO A 64 -3.04 27.66 20.65
C PRO A 64 -1.76 27.71 19.80
N ALA A 65 -1.14 26.59 19.54
CA ALA A 65 0.04 26.47 18.67
C ALA A 65 -0.28 26.61 17.17
N GLY A 66 -1.54 26.82 16.77
CA GLY A 66 -1.93 26.96 15.38
C GLY A 66 -2.06 25.62 14.66
N THR A 67 -2.75 24.66 15.25
CA THR A 67 -3.10 23.37 14.67
C THR A 67 -4.46 22.90 15.19
N PHE A 68 -4.99 21.82 14.65
CA PHE A 68 -6.19 21.15 15.14
C PHE A 68 -5.88 19.73 15.59
N VAL A 69 -6.55 19.27 16.65
CA VAL A 69 -6.29 17.99 17.30
C VAL A 69 -7.56 17.42 17.93
N GLY A 70 -7.58 16.11 18.16
CA GLY A 70 -8.68 15.41 18.85
C GLY A 70 -10.00 15.40 18.09
N TYR A 71 -11.04 14.86 18.73
CA TYR A 71 -12.36 14.70 18.13
C TYR A 71 -12.93 15.99 17.54
N ASP A 72 -12.95 17.07 18.37
CA ASP A 72 -13.52 18.35 17.93
C ASP A 72 -12.75 18.95 16.76
N GLY A 73 -11.40 18.98 16.84
CA GLY A 73 -10.58 19.59 15.81
C GLY A 73 -10.72 18.86 14.47
N TRP A 74 -10.70 17.53 14.49
CA TRP A 74 -10.79 16.73 13.26
C TRP A 74 -12.19 16.71 12.67
N SER A 75 -13.24 16.47 13.44
CA SER A 75 -14.60 16.42 12.94
C SER A 75 -15.11 17.79 12.43
N GLU A 76 -14.73 18.89 13.10
CA GLU A 76 -15.09 20.26 12.67
C GLU A 76 -14.42 20.61 11.33
N ASN A 77 -13.12 20.35 11.20
CA ASN A 77 -12.39 20.61 9.96
C ASN A 77 -12.84 19.69 8.83
N PHE A 78 -13.17 18.43 9.12
CA PHE A 78 -13.69 17.53 8.11
C PHE A 78 -15.04 17.99 7.60
N TYR A 79 -15.97 18.35 8.49
CA TYR A 79 -17.25 18.89 8.09
C TYR A 79 -17.10 20.18 7.26
N HIS A 80 -16.23 21.08 7.70
CA HIS A 80 -15.94 22.34 7.01
C HIS A 80 -15.36 22.08 5.62
N MET A 81 -14.39 21.18 5.50
CA MET A 81 -13.81 20.79 4.21
C MET A 81 -14.90 20.20 3.29
N MET A 82 -15.73 19.26 3.74
CA MET A 82 -16.81 18.67 2.94
C MET A 82 -17.85 19.70 2.49
N ALA A 83 -18.10 20.72 3.32
CA ALA A 83 -19.00 21.81 2.95
C ALA A 83 -18.47 22.71 1.82
N GLU A 84 -17.14 22.77 1.63
CA GLU A 84 -16.50 23.65 0.64
C GLU A 84 -15.78 22.88 -0.47
N HIS A 85 -15.46 21.59 -0.29
CA HIS A 85 -14.70 20.78 -1.25
C HIS A 85 -15.33 20.87 -2.65
N PRO A 86 -14.53 21.05 -3.70
CA PRO A 86 -15.04 21.12 -5.06
C PRO A 86 -15.79 19.85 -5.45
N VAL A 87 -16.82 19.99 -6.26
CA VAL A 87 -17.57 18.88 -6.83
C VAL A 87 -17.03 18.57 -8.22
N PHE A 88 -16.86 17.30 -8.53
CA PHE A 88 -16.43 16.82 -9.84
C PHE A 88 -17.48 15.92 -10.47
N ILE A 89 -17.91 16.26 -11.69
CA ILE A 89 -18.88 15.48 -12.48
C ILE A 89 -18.29 15.26 -13.87
N ASP A 90 -18.29 14.01 -14.30
CA ASP A 90 -17.96 13.62 -15.66
C ASP A 90 -19.13 12.83 -16.27
N PRO A 91 -19.79 13.31 -17.33
CA PRO A 91 -20.93 12.62 -17.94
C PRO A 91 -20.60 11.23 -18.52
N CYS A 92 -19.33 10.95 -18.81
CA CYS A 92 -18.90 9.64 -19.26
C CYS A 92 -18.70 8.64 -18.13
N ASP A 93 -18.62 9.08 -16.86
CA ASP A 93 -18.45 8.23 -15.69
C ASP A 93 -19.79 7.68 -15.20
N ALA A 94 -19.76 6.53 -14.54
CA ALA A 94 -20.92 6.01 -13.82
C ALA A 94 -21.12 6.70 -12.46
N PHE A 95 -20.07 7.30 -11.90
CA PHE A 95 -20.01 7.80 -10.53
C PHE A 95 -19.60 9.27 -10.46
N ALA A 96 -20.08 9.92 -9.42
CA ALA A 96 -19.74 11.29 -9.10
C ALA A 96 -18.53 11.34 -8.15
N ASN A 97 -17.87 12.48 -8.21
CA ASN A 97 -16.78 12.92 -7.36
C ASN A 97 -15.41 12.22 -7.54
N ARG A 98 -14.43 12.99 -7.15
CA ARG A 98 -13.01 12.64 -6.98
C ARG A 98 -12.48 13.40 -5.79
N TRP A 99 -11.47 12.86 -5.12
CA TRP A 99 -10.77 13.59 -4.07
C TRP A 99 -9.71 14.52 -4.67
N MET A 100 -9.45 15.63 -4.03
CA MET A 100 -8.57 16.70 -4.53
C MET A 100 -7.62 17.24 -3.47
N ASN A 101 -7.86 16.93 -2.21
CA ASN A 101 -7.10 17.45 -1.08
C ASN A 101 -6.99 16.37 0.00
N CYS A 102 -6.20 16.63 1.02
CA CYS A 102 -6.16 15.83 2.24
C CYS A 102 -6.06 16.76 3.43
N MET A 103 -6.95 16.60 4.39
CA MET A 103 -7.03 17.45 5.56
C MET A 103 -5.73 17.49 6.36
N ALA A 104 -5.04 16.37 6.48
CA ALA A 104 -3.74 16.29 7.14
C ALA A 104 -2.68 17.19 6.49
N TRP A 105 -2.76 17.46 5.20
CA TRP A 105 -1.81 18.33 4.50
C TRP A 105 -1.94 19.80 4.93
N THR A 106 -3.12 20.19 5.40
CA THR A 106 -3.41 21.56 5.84
C THR A 106 -2.96 21.85 7.27
N ARG A 107 -2.49 20.82 8.02
CA ARG A 107 -1.97 20.98 9.38
C ARG A 107 -0.54 21.51 9.36
N PRO A 108 -0.25 22.70 9.93
CA PRO A 108 1.12 23.21 10.02
C PRO A 108 2.00 22.36 10.96
N ILE A 109 1.41 21.83 12.04
CA ILE A 109 2.05 20.94 13.01
C ILE A 109 1.39 19.57 12.93
N LYS A 110 2.17 18.58 12.49
CA LYS A 110 1.65 17.24 12.17
C LYS A 110 1.29 16.37 13.37
N PHE A 111 1.80 16.69 14.56
CA PHE A 111 1.53 15.95 15.78
C PHE A 111 1.13 16.89 16.90
N HIS A 112 0.34 16.41 17.85
CA HIS A 112 -0.19 17.21 18.96
C HIS A 112 0.95 17.87 19.75
N PRO A 113 0.98 19.22 19.86
CA PRO A 113 2.14 19.95 20.37
C PRO A 113 2.48 19.68 21.84
N ASP A 114 1.49 19.29 22.66
CA ASP A 114 1.68 19.04 24.09
C ASP A 114 2.18 17.63 24.40
N LEU A 115 2.08 16.70 23.42
CA LEU A 115 2.53 15.34 23.59
C LEU A 115 4.02 15.22 23.28
N LYS A 116 4.83 14.89 24.29
CA LYS A 116 6.29 14.87 24.17
C LYS A 116 6.83 13.44 24.15
N TYR A 117 7.60 13.12 23.12
CA TYR A 117 8.35 11.87 22.99
C TYR A 117 9.84 12.11 22.70
N ASP A 118 10.37 13.22 23.22
CA ASP A 118 11.76 13.63 23.00
C ASP A 118 12.78 12.60 23.50
N HIS A 119 12.41 11.81 24.51
CA HIS A 119 13.25 10.72 25.04
C HIS A 119 13.49 9.58 24.01
N LEU A 120 12.61 9.38 23.01
CA LEU A 120 12.76 8.37 21.95
C LEU A 120 13.53 8.90 20.74
N LYS A 121 13.43 10.19 20.44
CA LYS A 121 13.99 10.79 19.22
C LYS A 121 15.49 10.53 18.98
N PRO A 122 16.40 10.60 19.99
CA PRO A 122 17.81 10.35 19.76
C PRO A 122 18.08 8.94 19.25
N GLU A 123 17.42 7.93 19.82
CA GLU A 123 17.59 6.54 19.40
C GLU A 123 16.87 6.22 18.08
N GLN A 124 15.67 6.81 17.85
CA GLN A 124 15.00 6.72 16.55
C GLN A 124 15.91 7.25 15.44
N LYS A 125 16.56 8.39 15.64
CA LYS A 125 17.53 8.95 14.70
C LYS A 125 18.77 8.06 14.55
N LYS A 126 19.29 7.54 15.68
CA LYS A 126 20.48 6.65 15.72
C LYS A 126 20.25 5.43 14.81
N TYR A 127 19.11 4.80 14.90
CA TYR A 127 18.77 3.56 14.16
C TYR A 127 18.04 3.79 12.84
N GLY A 128 17.77 5.04 12.45
CA GLY A 128 17.03 5.35 11.24
C GLY A 128 15.62 4.76 11.28
N ILE A 129 14.95 4.85 12.44
CA ILE A 129 13.58 4.38 12.59
C ILE A 129 12.65 5.38 11.89
N VAL A 130 11.95 4.91 10.88
CA VAL A 130 10.83 5.65 10.28
C VAL A 130 9.68 5.53 11.26
N SER A 131 9.22 6.67 11.72
CA SER A 131 8.33 6.76 12.87
C SER A 131 6.95 6.18 12.60
N GLY A 132 6.47 5.36 13.53
CA GLY A 132 5.06 5.03 13.65
C GLY A 132 4.23 6.05 14.46
N ILE A 133 4.84 7.11 14.97
CA ILE A 133 4.14 8.13 15.78
C ILE A 133 3.60 9.20 14.85
N GLY A 134 2.26 9.37 14.83
CA GLY A 134 1.57 10.35 14.00
C GLY A 134 1.59 10.04 12.50
N ALA A 135 1.92 8.82 12.13
CA ALA A 135 1.78 8.35 10.75
C ALA A 135 0.33 7.93 10.48
N ASP A 136 -0.12 8.11 9.25
CA ASP A 136 -1.31 7.46 8.74
C ASP A 136 -1.02 5.99 8.43
N ALA A 137 -2.07 5.20 8.42
CA ALA A 137 -1.97 3.78 8.12
C ALA A 137 -3.00 3.41 7.06
N HIS A 138 -2.66 2.43 6.25
CA HIS A 138 -3.66 1.75 5.46
C HIS A 138 -4.58 0.97 6.39
N PHE A 139 -5.88 1.07 6.22
CA PHE A 139 -6.83 0.38 7.08
C PHE A 139 -7.69 -0.64 6.34
N GLY A 140 -8.12 -1.68 7.04
CA GLY A 140 -9.06 -2.68 6.56
C GLY A 140 -10.41 -2.51 7.24
N GLY A 141 -11.28 -1.66 6.69
CA GLY A 141 -12.66 -1.57 7.15
C GLY A 141 -13.51 -2.76 6.69
N ASP A 142 -14.53 -3.10 7.45
CA ASP A 142 -15.57 -4.03 7.00
C ASP A 142 -16.63 -3.27 6.19
N TYR A 143 -16.46 -3.27 4.89
CA TYR A 143 -17.38 -2.58 3.96
C TYR A 143 -18.81 -3.12 4.01
N ALA A 144 -19.02 -4.35 4.47
CA ALA A 144 -20.37 -4.90 4.62
C ALA A 144 -21.21 -4.10 5.63
N ILE A 145 -20.58 -3.45 6.63
CA ILE A 145 -21.26 -2.55 7.58
C ILE A 145 -21.90 -1.38 6.80
N GLY A 146 -21.10 -0.66 6.04
CA GLY A 146 -21.56 0.51 5.30
C GLY A 146 -22.53 0.17 4.17
N LEU A 147 -22.27 -0.90 3.42
CA LEU A 147 -23.16 -1.37 2.36
C LEU A 147 -24.51 -1.87 2.89
N THR A 148 -24.56 -2.34 4.14
CA THR A 148 -25.82 -2.77 4.79
C THR A 148 -26.59 -1.61 5.39
N LEU A 149 -25.91 -0.64 5.99
CA LEU A 149 -26.52 0.43 6.76
C LEU A 149 -26.73 1.72 5.95
N GLY A 150 -25.84 2.02 5.02
CA GLY A 150 -25.76 3.35 4.41
C GLY A 150 -25.45 4.45 5.45
N TRP A 151 -25.38 5.69 5.03
CA TRP A 151 -25.06 6.81 5.94
C TRP A 151 -26.15 7.02 6.98
N GLY A 152 -27.43 6.94 6.60
CA GLY A 152 -28.56 7.07 7.53
C GLY A 152 -28.62 5.94 8.56
N GLY A 153 -28.33 4.70 8.17
CA GLY A 153 -28.26 3.58 9.10
C GLY A 153 -27.08 3.67 10.05
N LEU A 154 -25.94 4.22 9.63
CA LEU A 154 -24.80 4.52 10.50
C LEU A 154 -25.17 5.57 11.56
N LEU A 155 -25.87 6.65 11.19
CA LEU A 155 -26.42 7.63 12.17
C LEU A 155 -27.37 6.97 13.15
N GLN A 156 -28.27 6.08 12.69
CA GLN A 156 -29.15 5.33 13.57
C GLN A 156 -28.40 4.42 14.53
N LYS A 157 -27.31 3.78 14.07
CA LYS A 157 -26.43 2.96 14.90
C LYS A 157 -25.77 3.81 16.00
N LEU A 158 -25.25 5.00 15.67
CA LEU A 158 -24.68 5.93 16.65
C LEU A 158 -25.74 6.34 17.70
N ALA A 159 -26.92 6.79 17.26
CA ALA A 159 -28.02 7.18 18.14
C ALA A 159 -28.48 6.02 19.05
N HIS A 160 -28.44 4.77 18.57
CA HIS A 160 -28.79 3.59 19.34
C HIS A 160 -27.81 3.29 20.47
N TYR A 161 -26.50 3.43 20.24
CA TYR A 161 -25.48 3.07 21.21
C TYR A 161 -25.09 4.22 22.14
N ARG A 162 -25.24 5.48 21.72
CA ARG A 162 -24.89 6.67 22.53
C ARG A 162 -25.45 6.63 23.98
N PRO A 163 -26.76 6.38 24.21
CA PRO A 163 -27.29 6.35 25.61
C PRO A 163 -26.81 5.15 26.42
N ARG A 164 -26.16 4.16 25.80
CA ARG A 164 -25.56 2.99 26.47
C ARG A 164 -24.14 3.25 26.93
N ASN A 165 -23.51 4.30 26.42
CA ASN A 165 -22.12 4.67 26.68
C ASN A 165 -22.04 6.11 27.23
N PRO A 166 -22.58 6.38 28.44
CA PRO A 166 -22.54 7.72 29.03
C PRO A 166 -21.09 8.18 29.28
N GLY A 167 -20.78 9.42 28.94
CA GLY A 167 -19.45 10.00 29.10
C GLY A 167 -18.56 9.90 27.86
N HIS A 168 -19.08 9.36 26.74
CA HIS A 168 -18.39 9.30 25.46
C HIS A 168 -19.12 10.15 24.38
N ASP A 169 -19.76 11.24 24.80
CA ASP A 169 -20.51 12.12 23.91
C ASP A 169 -19.63 12.77 22.85
N ASP A 170 -18.38 13.09 23.19
CA ASP A 170 -17.37 13.64 22.26
C ASP A 170 -17.08 12.71 21.06
N PHE A 171 -17.02 11.41 21.31
CA PHE A 171 -16.89 10.40 20.26
C PHE A 171 -18.12 10.42 19.33
N TYR A 172 -19.32 10.33 19.89
CA TYR A 172 -20.55 10.28 19.10
C TYR A 172 -20.82 11.59 18.34
N ASP A 173 -20.54 12.75 18.95
CA ASP A 173 -20.66 14.05 18.29
C ASP A 173 -19.71 14.16 17.09
N ALA A 174 -18.48 13.66 17.23
CA ALA A 174 -17.50 13.67 16.15
C ALA A 174 -17.90 12.75 14.99
N GLU A 175 -18.37 11.53 15.28
CA GLU A 175 -18.83 10.58 14.28
C GLU A 175 -20.07 11.08 13.51
N GLU A 176 -21.07 11.61 14.24
CA GLU A 176 -22.26 12.23 13.66
C GLU A 176 -21.87 13.39 12.74
N LYS A 177 -20.98 14.28 13.18
CA LYS A 177 -20.50 15.41 12.40
C LYS A 177 -19.74 14.96 11.15
N THR A 178 -18.94 13.90 11.24
CA THR A 178 -18.22 13.30 10.12
C THR A 178 -19.19 12.81 9.04
N ILE A 179 -20.24 12.06 9.41
CA ILE A 179 -21.26 11.59 8.48
C ILE A 179 -22.02 12.77 7.88
N HIS A 180 -22.42 13.75 8.68
CA HIS A 180 -23.11 14.94 8.18
C HIS A 180 -22.26 15.75 7.19
N GLY A 181 -20.95 15.82 7.38
CA GLY A 181 -20.04 16.41 6.41
C GLY A 181 -20.12 15.72 5.05
N ILE A 182 -20.04 14.40 5.01
CA ILE A 182 -20.19 13.61 3.78
C ILE A 182 -21.56 13.85 3.14
N GLN A 183 -22.63 13.84 3.92
CA GLN A 183 -23.99 14.10 3.42
C GLN A 183 -24.14 15.52 2.83
N VAL A 184 -23.49 16.53 3.40
CA VAL A 184 -23.46 17.90 2.84
C VAL A 184 -22.77 17.91 1.49
N TRP A 185 -21.63 17.24 1.37
CA TRP A 185 -20.94 17.12 0.09
C TRP A 185 -21.78 16.39 -0.96
N MET A 186 -22.47 15.30 -0.57
CA MET A 186 -23.41 14.58 -1.45
C MET A 186 -24.56 15.47 -1.96
N ARG A 187 -25.17 16.28 -1.09
CA ARG A 187 -26.25 17.22 -1.48
C ARG A 187 -25.77 18.24 -2.51
N ARG A 188 -24.60 18.84 -2.27
CA ARG A 188 -23.95 19.75 -3.23
C ARG A 188 -23.63 19.06 -4.56
N THR A 189 -23.29 17.79 -4.51
CA THR A 189 -23.05 16.98 -5.70
C THR A 189 -24.34 16.76 -6.49
N VAL A 190 -25.46 16.46 -5.85
CA VAL A 190 -26.78 16.35 -6.51
C VAL A 190 -27.12 17.66 -7.23
N GLU A 191 -26.95 18.81 -6.57
CA GLU A 191 -27.17 20.12 -7.19
C GLU A 191 -26.24 20.38 -8.39
N ALA A 192 -25.01 19.92 -8.34
CA ALA A 192 -24.08 20.03 -9.45
C ALA A 192 -24.44 19.12 -10.61
N ILE A 193 -24.95 17.92 -10.34
CA ILE A 193 -25.44 16.99 -11.37
C ILE A 193 -26.68 17.58 -12.06
N ASP A 194 -27.60 18.25 -11.33
CA ASP A 194 -28.76 18.94 -11.94
C ASP A 194 -28.31 19.97 -12.99
N LYS A 195 -27.30 20.79 -12.67
CA LYS A 195 -26.71 21.74 -13.61
C LYS A 195 -26.02 21.05 -14.81
N ALA A 196 -25.36 19.92 -14.55
CA ALA A 196 -24.75 19.13 -15.61
C ALA A 196 -25.77 18.52 -16.57
N ILE A 197 -26.94 18.06 -16.07
CA ILE A 197 -28.06 17.56 -16.88
C ILE A 197 -28.58 18.65 -17.83
N GLU A 198 -28.72 19.87 -17.34
CA GLU A 198 -29.16 21.01 -18.16
C GLU A 198 -28.17 21.37 -19.27
N ALA A 199 -26.87 21.28 -18.96
CA ALA A 199 -25.80 21.65 -19.87
C ALA A 199 -25.43 20.55 -20.89
N GLU A 200 -25.69 19.27 -20.58
CA GLU A 200 -25.30 18.14 -21.44
C GLU A 200 -26.24 18.01 -22.65
N SER A 201 -25.69 18.01 -23.85
CA SER A 201 -26.44 17.93 -25.10
C SER A 201 -26.67 16.50 -25.59
N HIS A 202 -25.76 15.56 -25.26
CA HIS A 202 -25.84 14.18 -25.73
C HIS A 202 -26.89 13.38 -24.93
N PRO A 203 -27.90 12.79 -25.59
CA PRO A 203 -29.04 12.19 -24.90
C PRO A 203 -28.68 11.02 -23.97
N VAL A 204 -27.73 10.16 -24.38
CA VAL A 204 -27.28 9.02 -23.56
C VAL A 204 -26.51 9.49 -22.34
N LEU A 205 -25.63 10.50 -22.48
CA LEU A 205 -24.87 11.05 -21.36
C LEU A 205 -25.78 11.81 -20.40
N ARG A 206 -26.77 12.54 -20.93
CA ARG A 206 -27.80 13.19 -20.10
C ARG A 206 -28.61 12.17 -19.30
N GLU A 207 -28.95 11.02 -19.89
CA GLU A 207 -29.63 9.95 -19.18
C GLU A 207 -28.74 9.33 -18.11
N ASN A 208 -27.46 9.11 -18.39
CA ASN A 208 -26.50 8.66 -17.38
C ASN A 208 -26.40 9.62 -16.19
N LEU A 209 -26.40 10.94 -16.44
CA LEU A 209 -26.42 11.95 -15.38
C LEU A 209 -27.71 11.92 -14.55
N ARG A 210 -28.88 11.66 -15.16
CA ARG A 210 -30.14 11.49 -14.40
C ARG A 210 -30.06 10.29 -13.46
N GLN A 211 -29.57 9.17 -13.94
CA GLN A 211 -29.37 8.00 -13.10
C GLN A 211 -28.31 8.23 -12.01
N MET A 212 -27.21 8.94 -12.33
CA MET A 212 -26.21 9.35 -11.35
C MET A 212 -26.83 10.24 -10.25
N ARG A 213 -27.71 11.17 -10.64
CA ARG A 213 -28.44 12.03 -9.71
C ARG A 213 -29.33 11.21 -8.75
N GLU A 214 -30.15 10.31 -9.30
CA GLU A 214 -31.06 9.45 -8.53
C GLU A 214 -30.30 8.58 -7.52
N VAL A 215 -29.19 7.97 -7.95
CA VAL A 215 -28.30 7.17 -7.09
C VAL A 215 -27.73 8.02 -5.95
N ASN A 216 -27.18 9.19 -6.25
CA ASN A 216 -26.55 10.04 -5.24
C ASN A 216 -27.59 10.64 -4.27
N GLU A 217 -28.76 11.07 -4.75
CA GLU A 217 -29.84 11.56 -3.89
C GLU A 217 -30.32 10.48 -2.92
N TYR A 218 -30.51 9.25 -3.41
CA TYR A 218 -30.95 8.14 -2.57
C TYR A 218 -29.89 7.77 -1.52
N LEU A 219 -28.62 7.73 -1.89
CA LEU A 219 -27.52 7.32 -1.01
C LEU A 219 -27.20 8.32 0.11
N ILE A 220 -27.76 9.54 0.10
CA ILE A 220 -27.57 10.48 1.22
C ILE A 220 -28.04 9.84 2.54
N GLU A 221 -29.13 9.06 2.50
CA GLU A 221 -29.70 8.39 3.68
C GLU A 221 -29.80 6.87 3.48
N GLY A 222 -30.01 6.41 2.26
CA GLY A 222 -30.35 5.03 1.93
C GLY A 222 -29.13 4.10 1.90
N ALA A 223 -29.35 2.84 2.29
CA ALA A 223 -28.40 1.76 2.05
C ALA A 223 -28.46 1.29 0.58
N PRO A 224 -27.34 0.91 -0.05
CA PRO A 224 -27.31 0.45 -1.42
C PRO A 224 -28.24 -0.74 -1.71
N ARG A 225 -28.98 -0.67 -2.81
CA ARG A 225 -29.94 -1.69 -3.27
C ARG A 225 -29.47 -2.39 -4.54
N THR A 226 -28.71 -1.66 -5.38
CA THR A 226 -28.24 -2.09 -6.70
C THR A 226 -26.72 -2.12 -6.77
N LEU A 227 -26.16 -2.78 -7.79
CA LEU A 227 -24.72 -2.79 -8.02
C LEU A 227 -24.16 -1.36 -8.22
N ARG A 228 -24.88 -0.52 -8.98
CA ARG A 228 -24.47 0.88 -9.19
C ARG A 228 -24.43 1.67 -7.88
N GLU A 229 -25.46 1.52 -7.04
CA GLU A 229 -25.53 2.16 -5.73
C GLU A 229 -24.40 1.66 -4.80
N ALA A 230 -24.10 0.36 -4.79
CA ALA A 230 -23.02 -0.20 -3.97
C ALA A 230 -21.64 0.32 -4.41
N CYS A 231 -21.36 0.36 -5.70
CA CYS A 231 -20.12 0.93 -6.22
C CYS A 231 -20.01 2.43 -5.90
N GLN A 232 -21.09 3.22 -6.08
CA GLN A 232 -21.08 4.65 -5.74
C GLN A 232 -20.89 4.88 -4.23
N TRP A 233 -21.47 4.04 -3.37
CA TRP A 233 -21.25 4.14 -1.92
C TRP A 233 -19.80 3.89 -1.54
N ILE A 234 -19.16 2.87 -2.15
CA ILE A 234 -17.72 2.60 -1.97
C ILE A 234 -16.89 3.81 -2.45
N CYS A 235 -17.21 4.39 -3.61
CA CYS A 235 -16.54 5.61 -4.08
C CYS A 235 -16.66 6.75 -3.07
N TRP A 236 -17.85 6.98 -2.49
CA TRP A 236 -18.05 8.01 -1.48
C TRP A 236 -17.20 7.79 -0.24
N PHE A 237 -17.21 6.56 0.30
CA PHE A 237 -16.42 6.24 1.48
C PHE A 237 -14.92 6.40 1.21
N ASN A 238 -14.43 5.88 0.10
CA ASN A 238 -13.01 5.94 -0.24
C ASN A 238 -12.55 7.39 -0.49
N THR A 239 -13.29 8.19 -1.24
CA THR A 239 -12.93 9.60 -1.46
C THR A 239 -12.96 10.40 -0.16
N ALA A 240 -13.96 10.22 0.69
CA ALA A 240 -14.05 10.87 2.00
C ALA A 240 -12.90 10.44 2.93
N SER A 241 -12.51 9.17 2.92
CA SER A 241 -11.37 8.66 3.68
C SER A 241 -10.05 9.31 3.25
N ARG A 242 -9.86 9.53 1.94
CA ARG A 242 -8.68 10.22 1.41
C ARG A 242 -8.64 11.68 1.81
N GLU A 243 -9.78 12.37 1.73
CA GLU A 243 -9.88 13.75 2.20
C GLU A 243 -9.61 13.87 3.70
N TYR A 244 -9.96 12.85 4.49
CA TYR A 244 -9.70 12.81 5.92
C TYR A 244 -8.21 12.65 6.23
N ASN A 245 -7.53 11.75 5.68
CA ASN A 245 -6.14 11.27 5.84
C ASN A 245 -6.09 9.75 6.03
N ARG A 246 -6.98 9.02 5.37
CA ARG A 246 -6.94 7.55 5.41
C ARG A 246 -6.92 7.00 4.02
N ASP A 247 -6.04 6.06 3.85
CA ASP A 247 -5.71 5.49 2.57
C ASP A 247 -6.23 4.05 2.48
N GLY A 248 -6.65 3.70 1.29
CA GLY A 248 -6.61 2.40 0.71
C GLY A 248 -7.18 1.27 1.51
N ALA A 249 -8.41 1.42 1.93
CA ALA A 249 -9.14 0.31 2.47
C ALA A 249 -9.20 -0.84 1.47
N GLY A 250 -8.47 -1.90 1.74
CA GLY A 250 -8.62 -3.15 1.00
C GLY A 250 -9.96 -3.80 1.32
N CYS A 251 -10.59 -4.39 0.33
CA CYS A 251 -11.77 -5.23 0.53
C CYS A 251 -11.79 -6.41 -0.43
N GLN A 252 -12.55 -7.45 -0.06
CA GLN A 252 -12.83 -8.61 -0.90
C GLN A 252 -13.92 -8.24 -1.91
N LEU A 253 -13.54 -7.59 -3.02
CA LEU A 253 -14.47 -6.89 -3.90
C LEU A 253 -15.48 -7.82 -4.58
N ASP A 254 -15.02 -8.99 -5.02
CA ASP A 254 -15.87 -9.96 -5.69
C ASP A 254 -16.99 -10.49 -4.78
N GLU A 255 -16.71 -10.82 -3.53
CA GLU A 255 -17.71 -11.31 -2.59
C GLU A 255 -18.65 -10.22 -2.10
N LEU A 256 -18.15 -9.00 -1.92
CA LEU A 256 -18.98 -7.85 -1.49
C LEU A 256 -20.00 -7.43 -2.55
N LEU A 257 -19.62 -7.40 -3.83
CA LEU A 257 -20.46 -6.86 -4.90
C LEU A 257 -21.28 -7.92 -5.65
N ARG A 258 -20.86 -9.20 -5.65
CA ARG A 258 -21.57 -10.28 -6.33
C ARG A 258 -23.06 -10.37 -5.97
N PRO A 259 -23.48 -10.28 -4.69
CA PRO A 259 -24.91 -10.35 -4.34
C PRO A 259 -25.76 -9.22 -4.95
N TYR A 260 -25.19 -8.03 -5.13
CA TYR A 260 -25.87 -6.91 -5.79
C TYR A 260 -26.03 -7.15 -7.28
N TYR A 261 -24.98 -7.64 -7.94
CA TYR A 261 -25.02 -7.98 -9.36
C TYR A 261 -26.04 -9.09 -9.64
N GLU A 262 -26.02 -10.18 -8.88
CA GLU A 262 -26.95 -11.30 -9.04
C GLU A 262 -28.41 -10.87 -8.91
N ARG A 263 -28.71 -10.05 -7.91
CA ARG A 263 -30.04 -9.49 -7.68
C ARG A 263 -30.51 -8.60 -8.84
N ASP A 264 -29.62 -7.75 -9.36
CA ASP A 264 -29.92 -6.87 -10.47
C ASP A 264 -30.09 -7.64 -11.78
N LEU A 265 -29.26 -8.65 -12.02
CA LEU A 265 -29.35 -9.53 -13.17
C LEU A 265 -30.66 -10.33 -13.18
N GLN A 266 -31.02 -10.93 -12.03
CA GLN A 266 -32.28 -11.67 -11.88
C GLN A 266 -33.51 -10.79 -12.11
N ALA A 267 -33.43 -9.52 -11.69
CA ALA A 267 -34.50 -8.54 -11.90
C ALA A 267 -34.51 -7.91 -13.30
N GLY A 268 -33.58 -8.26 -14.17
CA GLY A 268 -33.43 -7.69 -15.51
C GLY A 268 -33.06 -6.20 -15.52
N ARG A 269 -32.46 -5.70 -14.42
CA ARG A 269 -32.07 -4.30 -14.28
C ARG A 269 -30.70 -3.96 -14.85
N ILE A 270 -29.85 -4.95 -15.08
CA ILE A 270 -28.47 -4.76 -15.53
C ILE A 270 -28.07 -5.81 -16.55
N THR A 271 -27.21 -5.43 -17.48
CA THR A 271 -26.49 -6.33 -18.38
C THR A 271 -25.08 -6.62 -17.87
N ALA A 272 -24.43 -7.67 -18.38
CA ALA A 272 -23.05 -7.97 -18.03
C ALA A 272 -22.07 -6.85 -18.44
N ASP A 273 -22.30 -6.22 -19.59
CA ASP A 273 -21.43 -5.14 -20.08
C ASP A 273 -21.63 -3.84 -19.26
N GLU A 274 -22.85 -3.57 -18.80
CA GLU A 274 -23.12 -2.47 -17.90
C GLU A 274 -22.45 -2.70 -16.51
N ALA A 275 -22.49 -3.92 -15.99
CA ALA A 275 -21.81 -4.28 -14.75
C ALA A 275 -20.29 -4.08 -14.88
N LYS A 276 -19.67 -4.55 -15.98
CA LYS A 276 -18.23 -4.33 -16.24
C LYS A 276 -17.89 -2.84 -16.32
N TYR A 277 -18.76 -2.05 -16.94
CA TYR A 277 -18.57 -0.60 -17.00
C TYR A 277 -18.61 0.04 -15.60
N TYR A 278 -19.54 -0.35 -14.71
CA TYR A 278 -19.55 0.14 -13.34
C TYR A 278 -18.31 -0.27 -12.55
N LEU A 279 -17.89 -1.52 -12.67
CA LEU A 279 -16.67 -2.01 -12.04
C LEU A 279 -15.42 -1.25 -12.55
N ALA A 280 -15.32 -1.01 -13.86
CA ALA A 280 -14.23 -0.23 -14.44
C ALA A 280 -14.23 1.22 -13.94
N CYS A 281 -15.39 1.87 -13.83
CA CYS A 281 -15.52 3.21 -13.24
C CYS A 281 -15.14 3.22 -11.76
N LEU A 282 -15.48 2.19 -10.98
CA LEU A 282 -15.04 2.06 -9.58
C LEU A 282 -13.50 2.01 -9.50
N LEU A 283 -12.86 1.17 -10.31
CA LEU A 283 -11.40 1.05 -10.36
C LEU A 283 -10.70 2.33 -10.85
N LEU A 284 -11.38 3.12 -11.69
CA LEU A 284 -10.90 4.43 -12.14
C LEU A 284 -10.96 5.47 -11.02
N ASN A 285 -12.05 5.46 -10.24
CA ASN A 285 -12.30 6.41 -9.15
C ASN A 285 -11.35 6.20 -7.98
N ASP A 286 -11.20 4.95 -7.58
CA ASP A 286 -10.23 4.53 -6.58
C ASP A 286 -9.54 3.23 -7.01
N PRO A 287 -8.33 3.29 -7.57
CA PRO A 287 -7.61 2.12 -8.07
C PRO A 287 -7.05 1.22 -6.97
N HIS A 288 -7.39 1.43 -5.70
CA HIS A 288 -6.70 0.79 -4.58
C HIS A 288 -7.32 -0.47 -4.05
N TYR A 289 -6.41 -1.33 -3.82
CA TYR A 289 -6.22 -2.49 -2.95
C TYR A 289 -7.47 -3.36 -2.82
N TYR A 290 -8.12 -3.65 -3.93
CA TYR A 290 -9.16 -4.65 -4.00
C TYR A 290 -8.56 -6.03 -4.17
N GLN A 291 -9.12 -7.04 -3.49
CA GLN A 291 -8.68 -8.42 -3.66
C GLN A 291 -9.78 -9.32 -4.20
N LEU A 292 -9.37 -10.40 -4.85
CA LEU A 292 -10.22 -11.37 -5.53
C LEU A 292 -9.85 -12.79 -5.15
N GLY A 293 -10.85 -13.66 -5.04
CA GLY A 293 -10.67 -15.08 -4.74
C GLY A 293 -10.14 -15.34 -3.33
N GLY A 294 -9.42 -16.43 -3.15
CA GLY A 294 -8.90 -16.88 -1.87
C GLY A 294 -9.83 -17.85 -1.16
N LEU A 295 -9.53 -18.15 0.09
CA LEU A 295 -10.33 -19.06 0.90
C LEU A 295 -11.34 -18.31 1.76
N SER A 296 -12.59 -18.81 1.76
CA SER A 296 -13.62 -18.44 2.72
C SER A 296 -13.23 -18.88 4.14
N PRO A 297 -13.90 -18.39 5.20
CA PRO A 297 -13.62 -18.82 6.57
C PRO A 297 -13.63 -20.35 6.76
N ASP A 298 -14.54 -21.04 6.11
CA ASP A 298 -14.68 -22.50 6.14
C ASP A 298 -13.77 -23.24 5.14
N GLY A 299 -12.96 -22.54 4.35
CA GLY A 299 -11.91 -23.11 3.50
C GLY A 299 -12.33 -23.45 2.08
N HIS A 300 -13.46 -22.97 1.60
CA HIS A 300 -13.86 -23.09 0.20
C HIS A 300 -13.20 -22.02 -0.67
N ASP A 301 -12.96 -22.33 -1.94
CA ASP A 301 -12.50 -21.34 -2.93
C ASP A 301 -13.61 -20.31 -3.19
N MET A 302 -13.27 -19.01 -3.06
CA MET A 302 -14.19 -17.90 -3.31
C MET A 302 -14.16 -17.42 -4.75
N VAL A 303 -13.33 -17.97 -5.61
CA VAL A 303 -13.33 -17.62 -7.03
C VAL A 303 -14.70 -17.91 -7.64
N SER A 304 -15.30 -16.92 -8.26
CA SER A 304 -16.59 -16.98 -8.93
C SER A 304 -16.52 -16.36 -10.31
N TYR A 305 -17.58 -16.52 -11.11
CA TYR A 305 -17.69 -15.82 -12.40
C TYR A 305 -17.58 -14.28 -12.24
N PHE A 306 -17.95 -13.76 -11.07
CA PHE A 306 -17.85 -12.32 -10.80
C PHE A 306 -16.39 -11.88 -10.58
N SER A 307 -15.52 -12.77 -10.04
CA SER A 307 -14.08 -12.53 -9.98
C SER A 307 -13.46 -12.35 -11.36
N TYR A 308 -13.87 -13.18 -12.34
CA TYR A 308 -13.48 -13.01 -13.75
C TYR A 308 -14.00 -11.70 -14.35
N MET A 309 -15.25 -11.32 -14.04
CA MET A 309 -15.86 -10.08 -14.51
C MET A 309 -15.09 -8.84 -14.05
N ILE A 310 -14.57 -8.83 -12.82
CA ILE A 310 -13.75 -7.73 -12.31
C ILE A 310 -12.41 -7.64 -13.05
N LEU A 311 -11.74 -8.76 -13.33
CA LEU A 311 -10.53 -8.77 -14.15
C LEU A 311 -10.81 -8.25 -15.59
N GLU A 312 -11.93 -8.65 -16.18
CA GLU A 312 -12.34 -8.17 -17.49
C GLU A 312 -12.67 -6.67 -17.50
N ALA A 313 -13.29 -6.17 -16.42
CA ALA A 313 -13.56 -4.74 -16.26
C ALA A 313 -12.27 -3.92 -16.15
N ALA A 314 -11.28 -4.42 -15.42
CA ALA A 314 -9.95 -3.81 -15.35
C ALA A 314 -9.23 -3.81 -16.70
N ASP A 315 -9.38 -4.89 -17.49
CA ASP A 315 -8.88 -4.96 -18.85
C ASP A 315 -9.57 -3.94 -19.78
N TRP A 316 -10.88 -3.75 -19.65
CA TRP A 316 -11.60 -2.72 -20.41
C TRP A 316 -11.13 -1.31 -20.09
N LEU A 317 -10.82 -1.05 -18.82
CA LEU A 317 -10.31 0.24 -18.38
C LEU A 317 -8.90 0.48 -18.89
N ASP A 318 -8.05 -0.53 -18.92
CA ASP A 318 -6.64 -0.50 -19.36
C ASP A 318 -5.88 0.68 -18.72
N SER A 319 -5.95 0.77 -17.38
CA SER A 319 -5.32 1.82 -16.57
C SER A 319 -4.69 1.22 -15.32
N SER A 320 -3.99 2.03 -14.54
CA SER A 320 -3.43 1.58 -13.26
C SER A 320 -4.54 1.16 -12.29
N CYS A 321 -4.38 0.02 -11.65
CA CYS A 321 -5.18 -0.41 -10.51
C CYS A 321 -4.37 -1.36 -9.61
N ASN A 322 -4.78 -1.51 -8.36
CA ASN A 322 -4.11 -2.37 -7.40
C ASN A 322 -5.01 -3.57 -7.03
N LEU A 323 -5.26 -4.43 -8.00
CA LEU A 323 -5.94 -5.71 -7.79
C LEU A 323 -4.98 -6.73 -7.18
N THR A 324 -5.44 -7.46 -6.18
CA THR A 324 -4.72 -8.58 -5.55
C THR A 324 -5.48 -9.88 -5.79
N VAL A 325 -4.86 -10.85 -6.43
CA VAL A 325 -5.38 -12.22 -6.53
C VAL A 325 -4.82 -13.03 -5.38
N ARG A 326 -5.72 -13.60 -4.58
CA ARG A 326 -5.36 -14.53 -3.50
C ARG A 326 -5.16 -15.92 -4.08
N VAL A 327 -3.99 -16.53 -3.81
CA VAL A 327 -3.57 -17.80 -4.38
C VAL A 327 -3.49 -18.86 -3.27
N HIS A 328 -4.11 -20.01 -3.50
CA HIS A 328 -4.08 -21.18 -2.61
C HIS A 328 -4.01 -22.50 -3.40
N ASP A 329 -3.69 -23.60 -2.72
CA ASP A 329 -3.40 -24.89 -3.38
C ASP A 329 -4.57 -25.45 -4.20
N ASN A 330 -5.82 -25.14 -3.83
CA ASN A 330 -7.04 -25.66 -4.43
C ASN A 330 -7.79 -24.64 -5.30
N MET A 331 -7.16 -23.52 -5.66
CA MET A 331 -7.83 -22.52 -6.49
C MET A 331 -8.11 -23.01 -7.92
N ASP A 332 -9.12 -22.44 -8.57
CA ASP A 332 -9.35 -22.66 -10.00
C ASP A 332 -8.14 -22.17 -10.81
N ARG A 333 -7.36 -23.12 -11.37
CA ARG A 333 -6.17 -22.79 -12.16
C ARG A 333 -6.48 -21.91 -13.39
N ARG A 334 -7.71 -22.00 -13.93
CA ARG A 334 -8.13 -21.15 -15.05
C ARG A 334 -8.22 -19.69 -14.64
N PHE A 335 -8.62 -19.41 -13.39
CA PHE A 335 -8.65 -18.05 -12.89
C PHE A 335 -7.23 -17.47 -12.75
N LEU A 336 -6.28 -18.24 -12.21
CA LEU A 336 -4.88 -17.84 -12.15
C LEU A 336 -4.31 -17.58 -13.55
N HIS A 337 -4.58 -18.48 -14.50
CA HIS A 337 -4.16 -18.33 -15.91
C HIS A 337 -4.72 -17.04 -16.52
N THR A 338 -6.01 -16.76 -16.34
CA THR A 338 -6.65 -15.52 -16.81
C THR A 338 -5.99 -14.27 -16.19
N ALA A 339 -5.71 -14.30 -14.90
CA ALA A 339 -5.05 -13.19 -14.20
C ALA A 339 -3.64 -12.92 -14.73
N VAL A 340 -2.86 -13.98 -15.02
CA VAL A 340 -1.52 -13.87 -15.59
C VAL A 340 -1.58 -13.43 -17.05
N ASP A 341 -2.55 -13.91 -17.83
CA ASP A 341 -2.72 -13.49 -19.22
C ASP A 341 -3.01 -11.98 -19.32
N TYR A 342 -3.91 -11.46 -18.49
CA TYR A 342 -4.16 -10.00 -18.42
C TYR A 342 -2.93 -9.20 -17.98
N LEU A 343 -2.13 -9.73 -17.06
CA LEU A 343 -0.87 -9.08 -16.64
C LEU A 343 0.08 -8.89 -17.85
N PHE A 344 0.23 -9.92 -18.69
CA PHE A 344 1.04 -9.84 -19.92
C PHE A 344 0.41 -8.97 -21.01
N LYS A 345 -0.92 -9.01 -21.14
CA LYS A 345 -1.65 -8.22 -22.14
C LYS A 345 -1.54 -6.72 -21.86
N ASN A 346 -1.87 -6.31 -20.64
CA ASN A 346 -2.01 -4.89 -20.28
C ASN A 346 -0.69 -4.24 -19.85
N LYS A 347 0.24 -5.02 -19.28
CA LYS A 347 1.57 -4.54 -18.83
C LYS A 347 1.52 -3.39 -17.81
N ASN A 348 0.43 -3.30 -17.05
CA ASN A 348 0.18 -2.27 -16.04
C ASN A 348 0.54 -2.71 -14.62
N GLY A 349 1.24 -3.86 -14.45
CA GLY A 349 1.67 -4.38 -13.15
C GLY A 349 0.55 -4.90 -12.24
N TRP A 350 -0.64 -5.16 -12.75
CA TRP A 350 -1.75 -5.80 -12.04
C TRP A 350 -2.21 -7.08 -12.74
N PRO A 351 -2.76 -8.06 -12.00
CA PRO A 351 -2.86 -8.11 -10.56
C PRO A 351 -1.52 -8.44 -9.88
N ARG A 352 -1.39 -8.09 -8.59
CA ARG A 352 -0.39 -8.72 -7.71
C ARG A 352 -0.97 -10.02 -7.14
N PHE A 353 -0.09 -10.89 -6.62
CA PHE A 353 -0.48 -12.20 -6.09
C PHE A 353 -0.12 -12.33 -4.63
N SER A 354 -1.03 -12.89 -3.82
CA SER A 354 -0.88 -13.05 -2.37
C SER A 354 -1.13 -14.50 -1.95
N GLY A 355 -0.16 -15.11 -1.26
CA GLY A 355 -0.20 -16.51 -0.84
C GLY A 355 -1.06 -16.72 0.40
N ASP A 356 -2.18 -17.42 0.29
CA ASP A 356 -3.13 -17.63 1.39
C ASP A 356 -2.56 -18.51 2.49
N LYS A 357 -1.84 -19.57 2.14
CA LYS A 357 -1.33 -20.56 3.10
C LYS A 357 -0.38 -19.94 4.12
N ALA A 358 0.71 -19.34 3.64
CA ALA A 358 1.75 -18.79 4.51
C ALA A 358 1.23 -17.65 5.40
N LEU A 359 0.33 -16.84 4.89
CA LEU A 359 -0.26 -15.72 5.64
C LEU A 359 -1.26 -16.22 6.69
N SER A 360 -2.15 -17.15 6.35
CA SER A 360 -3.08 -17.74 7.33
C SER A 360 -2.34 -18.48 8.43
N GLU A 361 -1.34 -19.31 8.09
CA GLU A 361 -0.47 -19.98 9.07
C GLU A 361 0.26 -18.98 9.97
N GLY A 362 0.67 -17.84 9.41
CA GLY A 362 1.30 -16.75 10.15
C GLY A 362 0.39 -16.11 11.19
N PHE A 363 -0.85 -15.82 10.84
CA PHE A 363 -1.85 -15.33 11.80
C PHE A 363 -2.16 -16.38 12.89
N MET A 364 -2.24 -17.67 12.52
CA MET A 364 -2.44 -18.74 13.49
C MET A 364 -1.30 -18.82 14.51
N LYS A 365 -0.05 -18.60 14.11
CA LYS A 365 1.10 -18.49 15.04
C LYS A 365 0.98 -17.31 16.00
N LYS A 366 0.28 -16.25 15.61
CA LYS A 366 -0.07 -15.12 16.50
C LYS A 366 -1.29 -15.41 17.38
N GLY A 367 -1.87 -16.60 17.30
CA GLY A 367 -2.97 -17.07 18.15
C GLY A 367 -4.37 -16.79 17.59
N TYR A 368 -4.49 -16.42 16.31
CA TYR A 368 -5.78 -16.23 15.66
C TYR A 368 -6.34 -17.55 15.13
N PRO A 369 -7.66 -17.82 15.24
CA PRO A 369 -8.26 -18.99 14.63
C PRO A 369 -8.16 -18.91 13.10
N VAL A 370 -8.12 -20.06 12.44
CA VAL A 370 -7.92 -20.16 10.99
C VAL A 370 -9.06 -19.50 10.21
N GLU A 371 -10.28 -19.58 10.71
CA GLU A 371 -11.47 -18.96 10.11
C GLU A 371 -11.33 -17.42 10.05
N LEU A 372 -10.74 -16.82 11.09
CA LEU A 372 -10.45 -15.40 11.12
C LEU A 372 -9.25 -15.06 10.23
N ALA A 373 -8.18 -15.85 10.28
CA ALA A 373 -7.00 -15.63 9.45
C ALA A 373 -7.32 -15.66 7.94
N ARG A 374 -8.30 -16.47 7.51
CA ARG A 374 -8.76 -16.53 6.12
C ARG A 374 -9.57 -15.30 5.68
N GLN A 375 -10.14 -14.53 6.61
CA GLN A 375 -10.90 -13.31 6.29
C GLN A 375 -10.01 -12.10 6.01
N ARG A 376 -8.70 -12.25 6.15
CA ARG A 376 -7.74 -11.18 5.89
C ARG A 376 -7.95 -10.49 4.55
N VAL A 377 -7.71 -9.20 4.51
CA VAL A 377 -7.67 -8.41 3.27
C VAL A 377 -6.31 -7.76 3.09
N ALA A 378 -5.88 -7.65 1.84
CA ALA A 378 -4.68 -6.92 1.50
C ALA A 378 -4.97 -5.41 1.51
N VAL A 379 -4.29 -4.67 2.36
CA VAL A 379 -4.36 -3.21 2.45
C VAL A 379 -2.99 -2.60 2.21
N GLY A 380 -2.95 -1.46 1.55
CA GLY A 380 -1.68 -0.83 1.21
C GLY A 380 -0.76 -1.71 0.37
N CYS A 381 0.53 -1.43 0.47
CA CYS A 381 1.54 -2.06 -0.36
C CYS A 381 1.81 -3.51 0.01
N HIS A 382 1.72 -3.86 1.30
CA HIS A 382 2.13 -5.20 1.75
C HIS A 382 1.38 -5.75 2.97
N TRP A 383 0.61 -4.93 3.70
CA TRP A 383 -0.06 -5.37 4.92
C TRP A 383 -1.26 -6.27 4.64
N MET A 384 -1.51 -7.21 5.56
CA MET A 384 -2.71 -8.06 5.60
C MET A 384 -3.51 -7.73 6.83
N SER A 385 -4.69 -7.14 6.65
CA SER A 385 -5.55 -6.69 7.75
C SER A 385 -6.67 -7.68 8.07
N LEU A 386 -7.12 -7.67 9.33
CA LEU A 386 -8.37 -8.30 9.75
C LEU A 386 -9.50 -7.26 9.67
N PRO A 387 -10.35 -7.27 8.62
CA PRO A 387 -11.21 -6.15 8.29
C PRO A 387 -12.21 -5.82 9.41
N GLY A 388 -12.22 -4.55 9.80
CA GLY A 388 -13.12 -4.03 10.84
C GLY A 388 -12.88 -4.54 12.25
N LEU A 389 -11.84 -5.32 12.49
CA LEU A 389 -11.57 -5.96 13.80
C LEU A 389 -10.26 -5.51 14.43
N GLU A 390 -9.29 -5.06 13.63
CA GLU A 390 -7.98 -4.66 14.13
C GLU A 390 -7.71 -3.17 13.93
N TYR A 391 -6.96 -2.63 14.88
CA TYR A 391 -6.21 -1.39 14.67
C TYR A 391 -4.73 -1.70 14.47
N THR A 392 -4.13 -1.05 13.50
CA THR A 392 -2.73 -1.27 13.13
C THR A 392 -2.06 0.04 12.73
N LEU A 393 -0.76 0.11 12.93
CA LEU A 393 0.13 0.93 12.12
C LEU A 393 0.96 -0.01 11.27
N ASN A 394 0.84 0.13 9.98
CA ASN A 394 1.52 -0.69 8.99
C ASN A 394 2.34 0.19 8.04
N ASP A 395 2.95 -0.38 7.03
CA ASP A 395 3.74 0.28 5.96
C ASP A 395 4.65 1.45 6.36
N CYS A 396 4.31 2.19 7.42
CA CYS A 396 5.00 3.39 7.89
C CYS A 396 6.08 3.11 8.93
N VAL A 397 6.06 1.95 9.59
CA VAL A 397 6.95 1.63 10.73
C VAL A 397 8.11 0.76 10.29
N LYS A 398 9.29 1.37 10.14
CA LYS A 398 10.47 0.69 9.59
C LYS A 398 11.72 0.97 10.40
N ILE A 399 12.58 -0.04 10.49
CA ILE A 399 13.95 0.08 11.02
C ILE A 399 14.93 0.03 9.84
N ASN A 400 15.82 1.02 9.73
CA ASN A 400 16.91 1.01 8.77
C ASN A 400 18.01 0.02 9.23
N CYS A 401 17.80 -1.28 8.98
CA CYS A 401 18.70 -2.32 9.43
C CYS A 401 20.12 -2.18 8.83
N ALA A 402 20.23 -1.58 7.63
CA ALA A 402 21.54 -1.28 7.04
C ALA A 402 22.30 -0.20 7.82
N LYS A 403 21.59 0.79 8.38
CA LYS A 403 22.18 1.79 9.28
C LYS A 403 22.61 1.17 10.61
N VAL A 404 21.79 0.26 11.16
CA VAL A 404 22.15 -0.52 12.36
C VAL A 404 23.42 -1.34 12.11
N PHE A 405 23.52 -2.00 10.96
CA PHE A 405 24.74 -2.73 10.56
C PHE A 405 25.95 -1.81 10.48
N ARG A 406 25.81 -0.64 9.85
CA ARG A 406 26.90 0.31 9.70
C ARG A 406 27.38 0.83 11.06
N LEU A 407 26.45 1.12 11.98
CA LEU A 407 26.77 1.51 13.35
C LEU A 407 27.58 0.41 14.07
N ALA A 408 27.15 -0.84 13.98
CA ALA A 408 27.86 -1.97 14.58
C ALA A 408 29.28 -2.16 14.02
N LEU A 409 29.43 -1.98 12.70
CA LEU A 409 30.72 -2.03 12.03
C LEU A 409 31.66 -0.90 12.51
N ASP A 410 31.17 0.34 12.56
CA ASP A 410 31.92 1.50 13.00
C ASP A 410 32.36 1.34 14.47
N GLU A 411 31.50 0.85 15.35
CA GLU A 411 31.80 0.58 16.76
C GLU A 411 32.85 -0.57 16.92
N MET A 412 32.69 -1.64 16.13
CA MET A 412 33.69 -2.73 16.16
C MET A 412 35.06 -2.23 15.73
N MET A 413 35.15 -1.49 14.64
CA MET A 413 36.39 -0.98 14.11
C MET A 413 37.05 0.07 15.03
N ALA A 414 36.28 0.84 15.77
CA ALA A 414 36.77 1.80 16.76
C ALA A 414 37.22 1.15 18.09
N SER A 415 36.84 -0.08 18.36
CA SER A 415 37.21 -0.78 19.62
C SER A 415 38.63 -1.40 19.55
N ASP A 416 39.26 -1.62 20.70
CA ASP A 416 40.52 -2.37 20.82
C ASP A 416 40.32 -3.91 20.84
N GLY A 417 39.06 -4.36 20.76
CA GLY A 417 38.70 -5.78 20.81
C GLY A 417 38.95 -6.54 19.51
N GLU A 418 38.57 -7.81 19.51
CA GLU A 418 38.63 -8.68 18.35
C GLU A 418 37.83 -8.08 17.16
N LYS A 419 38.37 -8.20 15.96
CA LYS A 419 37.75 -7.89 14.69
C LYS A 419 37.39 -9.20 14.01
N SER A 420 36.12 -9.57 14.08
CA SER A 420 35.59 -10.77 13.41
C SER A 420 34.16 -10.58 12.95
N THR A 421 33.71 -11.39 11.99
CA THR A 421 32.36 -11.39 11.51
C THR A 421 31.37 -11.74 12.62
N GLU A 422 31.77 -12.63 13.56
CA GLU A 422 30.90 -12.98 14.72
C GLU A 422 30.86 -11.86 15.76
N GLU A 423 31.94 -11.11 16.00
CA GLU A 423 31.89 -9.94 16.88
C GLU A 423 31.03 -8.83 16.25
N LEU A 424 31.12 -8.62 14.94
CA LEU A 424 30.24 -7.70 14.20
C LEU A 424 28.78 -8.13 14.33
N TRP A 425 28.50 -9.42 14.17
CA TRP A 425 27.16 -9.98 14.36
C TRP A 425 26.64 -9.71 15.78
N ARG A 426 27.43 -10.01 16.79
CA ARG A 426 27.03 -9.79 18.20
C ARG A 426 26.65 -8.34 18.48
N ARG A 427 27.41 -7.38 17.92
CA ARG A 427 27.11 -5.95 18.03
C ARG A 427 25.85 -5.57 17.26
N TYR A 428 25.74 -6.04 16.03
CA TYR A 428 24.55 -5.81 15.19
C TYR A 428 23.29 -6.32 15.87
N ASP A 429 23.30 -7.53 16.37
CA ASP A 429 22.15 -8.18 17.02
C ASP A 429 21.72 -7.42 18.30
N ALA A 430 22.68 -6.96 19.10
CA ALA A 430 22.39 -6.15 20.27
C ALA A 430 21.79 -4.78 19.92
N HIS A 431 22.31 -4.12 18.89
CA HIS A 431 21.73 -2.87 18.40
C HIS A 431 20.34 -3.08 17.79
N MET A 432 20.13 -4.18 17.08
CA MET A 432 18.82 -4.52 16.52
C MET A 432 17.78 -4.75 17.62
N ALA A 433 18.13 -5.50 18.67
CA ALA A 433 17.24 -5.66 19.84
C ALA A 433 16.85 -4.33 20.47
N ARG A 434 17.80 -3.39 20.58
CA ARG A 434 17.49 -2.04 21.07
C ARG A 434 16.62 -1.24 20.10
N ALA A 435 16.89 -1.31 18.79
CA ALA A 435 16.11 -0.64 17.77
C ALA A 435 14.65 -1.14 17.73
N VAL A 436 14.43 -2.45 17.79
CA VAL A 436 13.10 -3.06 17.90
C VAL A 436 12.38 -2.58 19.15
N ARG A 437 13.07 -2.56 20.30
CA ARG A 437 12.48 -2.08 21.56
C ARG A 437 12.05 -0.62 21.49
N VAL A 438 12.90 0.27 20.97
CA VAL A 438 12.58 1.70 20.81
C VAL A 438 11.41 1.91 19.84
N THR A 439 11.34 1.08 18.79
CA THR A 439 10.22 1.11 17.85
C THR A 439 8.92 0.71 18.54
N ALA A 440 8.93 -0.38 19.31
CA ALA A 440 7.76 -0.83 20.07
C ALA A 440 7.31 0.22 21.11
N GLU A 441 8.26 0.84 21.84
CA GLU A 441 7.98 1.93 22.77
C GLU A 441 7.31 3.13 22.07
N GLY A 442 7.76 3.47 20.86
CA GLY A 442 7.13 4.51 20.01
C GLY A 442 5.72 4.16 19.58
N LEU A 443 5.48 2.91 19.21
CA LEU A 443 4.14 2.41 18.84
C LEU A 443 3.18 2.43 20.05
N MET A 444 3.65 2.07 21.22
CA MET A 444 2.83 2.18 22.44
C MET A 444 2.50 3.63 22.77
N PHE A 445 3.47 4.55 22.62
CA PHE A 445 3.20 5.98 22.78
C PHE A 445 2.15 6.48 21.76
N HIS A 446 2.23 6.00 20.52
CA HIS A 446 1.22 6.32 19.50
C HIS A 446 -0.16 5.85 19.96
N LEU A 447 -0.33 4.57 20.32
CA LEU A 447 -1.62 4.01 20.77
C LEU A 447 -2.23 4.78 21.93
N GLU A 448 -1.42 5.20 22.90
CA GLU A 448 -1.89 5.97 24.07
C GLU A 448 -2.39 7.38 23.70
N ASN A 449 -1.96 7.91 22.55
CA ASN A 449 -2.14 9.32 22.24
C ASN A 449 -2.78 9.60 20.88
N GLN A 450 -3.03 8.58 20.04
CA GLN A 450 -3.56 8.78 18.69
C GLN A 450 -4.91 9.51 18.70
N VAL A 451 -5.84 9.10 19.56
CA VAL A 451 -7.15 9.75 19.67
C VAL A 451 -7.08 11.23 20.04
N LYS A 452 -6.05 11.63 20.80
CA LYS A 452 -5.84 13.04 21.17
C LYS A 452 -5.24 13.85 20.01
N ASN A 453 -4.48 13.19 19.13
CA ASN A 453 -3.86 13.81 17.98
C ASN A 453 -4.78 13.78 16.75
N GLU A 454 -5.19 12.59 16.34
CA GLU A 454 -5.91 12.29 15.11
C GLU A 454 -6.77 11.05 15.29
N PRO A 455 -8.04 11.20 15.74
CA PRO A 455 -8.92 10.05 15.91
C PRO A 455 -9.23 9.34 14.59
N GLU A 456 -9.66 8.07 14.68
CA GLU A 456 -9.90 7.20 13.53
C GLU A 456 -11.34 7.28 13.01
N LEU A 457 -11.91 8.51 12.83
CA LEU A 457 -13.34 8.71 12.55
C LEU A 457 -13.85 7.93 11.33
N MET A 458 -13.07 7.81 10.26
CA MET A 458 -13.50 7.04 9.09
C MET A 458 -13.44 5.52 9.34
N LEU A 459 -12.39 5.03 10.02
CA LEU A 459 -12.27 3.61 10.33
C LEU A 459 -13.30 3.13 11.35
N ASN A 460 -13.62 3.96 12.35
CA ASN A 460 -14.61 3.66 13.37
C ASN A 460 -15.97 3.27 12.77
N LEU A 461 -16.40 3.94 11.69
CA LEU A 461 -17.68 3.70 11.01
C LEU A 461 -17.77 2.32 10.35
N LEU A 462 -16.64 1.76 9.89
CA LEU A 462 -16.56 0.45 9.25
C LEU A 462 -15.89 -0.60 10.15
N SER A 463 -16.05 -0.47 11.47
CA SER A 463 -15.45 -1.38 12.43
C SER A 463 -16.46 -1.91 13.45
N HIS A 464 -16.16 -3.11 13.95
CA HIS A 464 -16.91 -3.75 15.04
C HIS A 464 -16.31 -3.35 16.38
N GLY A 465 -17.08 -2.67 17.19
CA GLY A 465 -16.67 -2.27 18.53
C GLY A 465 -16.66 -0.78 18.81
N PRO A 466 -16.13 0.11 17.95
CA PRO A 466 -16.07 1.54 18.22
C PRO A 466 -17.42 2.15 18.58
N VAL A 467 -18.38 2.04 17.69
CA VAL A 467 -19.75 2.58 17.89
C VAL A 467 -20.45 1.90 19.05
N GLU A 468 -20.28 0.60 19.21
CA GLU A 468 -20.87 -0.19 20.29
C GLU A 468 -20.36 0.17 21.67
N ARG A 469 -19.13 0.67 21.78
CA ARG A 469 -18.44 1.02 23.04
C ARG A 469 -18.27 2.52 23.27
N GLY A 470 -18.50 3.34 22.23
CA GLY A 470 -18.18 4.77 22.26
C GLY A 470 -16.69 5.06 22.36
N LEU A 471 -15.84 4.21 21.74
CA LEU A 471 -14.38 4.28 21.83
C LEU A 471 -13.76 4.23 20.43
N ASP A 472 -12.78 5.08 20.20
CA ASP A 472 -11.98 5.08 18.98
C ASP A 472 -11.24 3.76 18.77
N MET A 473 -11.08 3.34 17.49
CA MET A 473 -10.34 2.14 17.12
C MET A 473 -8.94 2.12 17.73
N SER A 474 -8.24 3.24 17.75
CA SER A 474 -6.91 3.36 18.34
C SER A 474 -6.91 3.24 19.88
N HIS A 475 -8.04 3.43 20.53
CA HIS A 475 -8.13 3.56 22.00
C HIS A 475 -9.27 2.73 22.62
N GLY A 476 -9.18 1.42 22.52
CA GLY A 476 -10.13 0.48 23.15
C GLY A 476 -11.32 0.10 22.27
N GLY A 477 -11.50 0.72 21.10
CA GLY A 477 -12.55 0.37 20.13
C GLY A 477 -12.25 -0.92 19.36
N ALA A 478 -11.01 -1.20 19.05
CA ALA A 478 -10.61 -2.39 18.32
C ALA A 478 -10.71 -3.67 19.15
N GLN A 479 -10.92 -4.80 18.47
CA GLN A 479 -10.83 -6.11 19.08
C GLN A 479 -9.37 -6.57 19.18
N TYR A 480 -8.54 -6.21 18.20
CA TYR A 480 -7.13 -6.58 18.11
C TYR A 480 -6.26 -5.36 17.83
N TYR A 481 -5.05 -5.36 18.39
CA TYR A 481 -4.03 -4.37 18.14
C TYR A 481 -2.80 -5.07 17.57
N ASN A 482 -2.62 -4.96 16.25
CA ASN A 482 -1.53 -5.58 15.50
C ASN A 482 -0.63 -4.48 14.94
N MET A 483 0.55 -4.30 15.54
CA MET A 483 1.49 -3.25 15.13
C MET A 483 2.57 -3.83 14.25
N CYS A 484 2.78 -3.24 13.08
CA CYS A 484 3.85 -3.63 12.18
C CYS A 484 5.22 -3.16 12.71
N ILE A 485 6.24 -3.99 12.57
CA ILE A 485 7.65 -3.57 12.58
C ILE A 485 8.34 -4.19 11.37
N ASP A 486 8.69 -3.36 10.40
CA ASP A 486 9.40 -3.81 9.20
C ASP A 486 10.91 -3.60 9.33
N GLY A 487 11.66 -4.61 8.94
CA GLY A 487 13.08 -4.47 8.65
C GLY A 487 13.32 -4.02 7.20
N THR A 488 14.38 -3.25 6.96
CA THR A 488 14.77 -2.82 5.61
C THR A 488 16.20 -3.15 5.30
N GLY A 489 16.51 -3.45 4.03
CA GLY A 489 17.89 -3.62 3.59
C GLY A 489 18.50 -5.01 3.87
N ILE A 490 17.69 -6.07 3.98
CA ILE A 490 18.17 -7.43 4.33
C ILE A 490 19.25 -7.94 3.39
N ALA A 491 19.09 -7.80 2.07
CA ALA A 491 20.10 -8.25 1.11
C ALA A 491 21.39 -7.41 1.20
N THR A 492 21.26 -6.09 1.42
CA THR A 492 22.41 -5.20 1.60
C THR A 492 23.26 -5.63 2.79
N ILE A 493 22.62 -6.02 3.89
CA ILE A 493 23.31 -6.45 5.13
C ILE A 493 23.88 -7.85 4.96
N ALA A 494 23.10 -8.79 4.46
CA ALA A 494 23.51 -10.19 4.28
C ALA A 494 24.72 -10.29 3.33
N ASP A 495 24.68 -9.56 2.22
CA ASP A 495 25.78 -9.48 1.27
C ASP A 495 27.02 -8.81 1.89
N SER A 496 26.84 -7.85 2.80
CA SER A 496 27.95 -7.21 3.52
C SER A 496 28.62 -8.17 4.49
N PHE A 497 27.87 -8.93 5.28
CA PHE A 497 28.40 -9.99 6.13
C PHE A 497 29.11 -11.07 5.30
N ALA A 498 28.49 -11.51 4.20
CA ALA A 498 29.07 -12.51 3.31
C ALA A 498 30.40 -12.04 2.68
N ALA A 499 30.43 -10.77 2.24
CA ALA A 499 31.67 -10.20 1.66
C ALA A 499 32.82 -10.14 2.69
N ILE A 500 32.53 -9.74 3.94
CA ILE A 500 33.53 -9.74 5.02
C ILE A 500 33.97 -11.18 5.31
N ALA A 501 33.07 -12.11 5.57
CA ALA A 501 33.37 -13.50 5.87
C ALA A 501 34.18 -14.16 4.75
N GLN A 502 33.88 -13.87 3.48
CA GLN A 502 34.57 -14.44 2.34
C GLN A 502 35.92 -13.78 2.10
N ARG A 503 35.99 -12.46 1.94
CA ARG A 503 37.16 -11.75 1.44
C ARG A 503 38.19 -11.47 2.54
N VAL A 504 37.72 -11.22 3.77
CA VAL A 504 38.59 -10.90 4.90
C VAL A 504 38.98 -12.20 5.64
N GLU A 505 38.02 -12.99 6.10
CA GLU A 505 38.30 -14.12 6.99
C GLU A 505 38.67 -15.41 6.25
N ARG A 506 37.91 -15.81 5.19
CA ARG A 506 38.15 -17.09 4.50
C ARG A 506 39.30 -17.03 3.48
N GLU A 507 39.32 -15.98 2.67
CA GLU A 507 40.28 -15.83 1.55
C GLU A 507 41.52 -14.99 1.91
N HIS A 508 41.48 -14.23 2.98
CA HIS A 508 42.57 -13.33 3.41
C HIS A 508 43.03 -12.38 2.31
N ARG A 509 42.08 -11.88 1.48
CA ARG A 509 42.34 -10.94 0.40
C ARG A 509 42.48 -9.50 0.88
N LEU A 510 41.88 -9.19 2.03
CA LEU A 510 41.86 -7.90 2.69
C LEU A 510 41.98 -8.11 4.20
N THR A 511 42.54 -7.12 4.90
CA THR A 511 42.35 -7.00 6.35
C THR A 511 41.05 -6.28 6.65
N PHE A 512 40.58 -6.33 7.90
CA PHE A 512 39.43 -5.54 8.34
C PHE A 512 39.66 -4.04 8.16
N GLU A 513 40.89 -3.57 8.43
CA GLU A 513 41.28 -2.17 8.28
C GLU A 513 41.27 -1.72 6.83
N GLU A 514 41.82 -2.49 5.88
CA GLU A 514 41.79 -2.17 4.46
C GLU A 514 40.36 -2.11 3.92
N MET A 515 39.53 -3.09 4.28
CA MET A 515 38.12 -3.11 3.91
C MET A 515 37.38 -1.88 4.48
N TYR A 516 37.58 -1.59 5.77
CA TYR A 516 36.91 -0.51 6.45
C TYR A 516 37.32 0.87 5.91
N GLU A 517 38.63 1.11 5.67
CA GLU A 517 39.09 2.37 5.07
C GLU A 517 38.53 2.57 3.65
N ALA A 518 38.42 1.50 2.84
CA ALA A 518 37.81 1.56 1.53
C ALA A 518 36.32 1.93 1.64
N VAL A 519 35.58 1.31 2.55
CA VAL A 519 34.16 1.63 2.81
C VAL A 519 34.00 3.06 3.33
N LYS A 520 34.85 3.47 4.29
CA LYS A 520 34.79 4.81 4.89
C LYS A 520 35.10 5.93 3.89
N SER A 521 36.03 5.68 2.97
CA SER A 521 36.34 6.62 1.87
C SER A 521 35.37 6.57 0.70
N ASN A 522 34.26 5.83 0.81
CA ASN A 522 33.32 5.58 -0.28
C ASN A 522 34.00 4.98 -1.52
N PHE A 523 34.95 4.08 -1.29
CA PHE A 523 35.76 3.40 -2.32
C PHE A 523 36.52 4.38 -3.25
N ALA A 524 37.05 5.46 -2.69
CA ALA A 524 37.74 6.49 -3.45
C ALA A 524 39.02 5.98 -4.10
N GLY A 525 39.33 6.46 -5.31
CA GLY A 525 40.54 6.15 -6.06
C GLY A 525 40.57 4.73 -6.65
N PRO A 526 41.62 4.40 -7.45
CA PRO A 526 41.70 3.11 -8.16
C PRO A 526 41.76 1.90 -7.23
N GLN A 527 42.47 2.02 -6.09
CA GLN A 527 42.54 0.95 -5.11
C GLN A 527 41.18 0.72 -4.41
N GLY A 528 40.46 1.81 -4.06
CA GLY A 528 39.12 1.72 -3.48
C GLY A 528 38.13 1.05 -4.45
N GLU A 529 38.17 1.41 -5.73
CA GLU A 529 37.36 0.76 -6.76
C GLU A 529 37.68 -0.72 -6.95
N TYR A 530 38.97 -1.09 -6.94
CA TYR A 530 39.37 -2.50 -6.99
C TYR A 530 38.80 -3.30 -5.80
N ILE A 531 38.88 -2.75 -4.57
CA ILE A 531 38.30 -3.36 -3.37
C ILE A 531 36.79 -3.45 -3.51
N ARG A 532 36.14 -2.40 -4.00
CA ARG A 532 34.67 -2.40 -4.22
C ARG A 532 34.25 -3.55 -5.15
N MET A 533 34.91 -3.68 -6.29
CA MET A 533 34.61 -4.75 -7.26
C MET A 533 34.83 -6.14 -6.66
N MET A 534 35.91 -6.32 -5.87
CA MET A 534 36.20 -7.57 -5.18
C MET A 534 35.12 -7.93 -4.17
N LEU A 535 34.66 -6.97 -3.36
CA LEU A 535 33.60 -7.15 -2.38
C LEU A 535 32.26 -7.44 -3.07
N ALA A 536 31.93 -6.70 -4.14
CA ALA A 536 30.71 -6.89 -4.91
C ALA A 536 30.64 -8.27 -5.60
N ALA A 537 31.80 -8.87 -5.92
CA ALA A 537 31.90 -10.20 -6.53
C ALA A 537 31.87 -11.34 -5.50
N SER A 538 31.53 -11.11 -4.24
CA SER A 538 31.38 -12.14 -3.21
C SER A 538 30.08 -12.93 -3.40
N GLU A 539 29.97 -14.05 -2.67
CA GLU A 539 28.73 -14.82 -2.62
C GLU A 539 27.60 -13.98 -2.06
N ARG A 540 26.44 -13.96 -2.76
CA ARG A 540 25.34 -13.02 -2.47
C ARG A 540 24.04 -13.74 -2.16
N TYR A 541 23.16 -13.07 -1.43
CA TYR A 541 21.79 -13.46 -1.19
C TYR A 541 21.00 -13.60 -2.51
N GLY A 542 20.20 -14.66 -2.61
CA GLY A 542 19.43 -15.01 -3.79
C GLY A 542 20.10 -16.07 -4.69
N GLY A 543 21.34 -16.50 -4.35
CA GLY A 543 22.09 -17.48 -5.12
C GLY A 543 21.75 -18.95 -4.81
N GLY A 544 21.00 -19.21 -3.77
CA GLY A 544 20.66 -20.54 -3.26
C GLY A 544 21.84 -21.18 -2.50
N GLU A 545 21.77 -21.21 -1.17
CA GLU A 545 22.77 -21.81 -0.28
C GLU A 545 24.17 -21.12 -0.29
N THR A 546 24.23 -19.87 -0.68
CA THR A 546 25.43 -19.03 -0.60
C THR A 546 25.65 -18.50 0.82
N LEU A 547 26.83 -17.93 1.08
CA LEU A 547 27.08 -17.20 2.33
C LEU A 547 26.06 -16.07 2.54
N GLY A 548 25.67 -15.35 1.47
CA GLY A 548 24.63 -14.33 1.53
C GLY A 548 23.29 -14.91 1.98
N ASP A 549 22.89 -16.07 1.49
CA ASP A 549 21.67 -16.75 1.90
C ASP A 549 21.70 -17.18 3.37
N HIS A 550 22.82 -17.70 3.85
CA HIS A 550 23.00 -18.08 5.24
C HIS A 550 22.86 -16.88 6.19
N TRP A 551 23.50 -15.76 5.84
CA TRP A 551 23.39 -14.52 6.61
C TRP A 551 21.97 -13.94 6.58
N ALA A 552 21.33 -13.93 5.42
CA ALA A 552 19.95 -13.44 5.31
C ALA A 552 18.98 -14.24 6.20
N LYS A 553 19.10 -15.58 6.23
CA LYS A 553 18.33 -16.44 7.13
C LYS A 553 18.60 -16.10 8.61
N ARG A 554 19.87 -15.94 9.00
CA ARG A 554 20.26 -15.59 10.37
C ARG A 554 19.70 -14.25 10.79
N ILE A 555 19.80 -13.23 9.92
CA ILE A 555 19.29 -11.88 10.14
C ILE A 555 17.79 -11.90 10.29
N SER A 556 17.08 -12.57 9.36
CA SER A 556 15.61 -12.61 9.40
C SER A 556 15.10 -13.36 10.63
N ALA A 557 15.70 -14.46 11.01
CA ALA A 557 15.31 -15.22 12.19
C ALA A 557 15.46 -14.38 13.46
N SER A 558 16.65 -13.79 13.67
CA SER A 558 16.93 -12.96 14.86
C SER A 558 15.98 -11.75 14.93
N PHE A 559 15.80 -11.02 13.83
CA PHE A 559 14.88 -9.89 13.77
C PHE A 559 13.45 -10.31 14.12
N THR A 560 12.99 -11.42 13.52
CA THR A 560 11.64 -11.97 13.76
C THR A 560 11.44 -12.33 15.24
N ASP A 561 12.42 -13.00 15.86
CA ASP A 561 12.37 -13.40 17.26
C ASP A 561 12.34 -12.18 18.20
N GLN A 562 13.16 -11.16 17.89
CA GLN A 562 13.21 -9.90 18.67
C GLN A 562 11.89 -9.12 18.58
N VAL A 563 11.26 -9.06 17.40
CA VAL A 563 9.94 -8.41 17.24
C VAL A 563 8.88 -9.19 18.00
N ASN A 564 8.82 -10.52 17.86
CA ASN A 564 7.85 -11.35 18.55
C ASN A 564 7.97 -11.30 20.08
N ALA A 565 9.19 -11.12 20.61
CA ALA A 565 9.41 -10.94 22.04
C ALA A 565 8.72 -9.71 22.62
N MET A 566 8.39 -8.71 21.82
CA MET A 566 7.66 -7.52 22.26
C MET A 566 6.20 -7.81 22.62
N ASP A 567 5.60 -8.89 22.11
CA ASP A 567 4.24 -9.31 22.45
C ASP A 567 4.08 -9.57 23.96
N GLU A 568 5.09 -10.16 24.60
CA GLU A 568 5.08 -10.41 26.05
C GLU A 568 5.29 -9.13 26.86
N VAL A 569 6.10 -8.22 26.32
CA VAL A 569 6.47 -6.96 27.00
C VAL A 569 5.30 -5.97 27.02
N PHE A 570 4.53 -5.93 25.96
CA PHE A 570 3.49 -4.91 25.73
C PHE A 570 2.09 -5.53 25.52
N ALA A 571 1.83 -6.70 26.11
CA ALA A 571 0.50 -7.33 26.00
C ALA A 571 -0.63 -6.35 26.40
N PRO A 572 -1.79 -6.35 25.73
CA PRO A 572 -2.24 -7.33 24.73
C PRO A 572 -1.86 -7.00 23.27
N VAL A 573 -1.06 -5.97 23.04
CA VAL A 573 -0.62 -5.56 21.69
C VAL A 573 0.29 -6.62 21.10
N LYS A 574 0.11 -6.93 19.82
CA LYS A 574 0.96 -7.85 19.06
C LYS A 574 1.80 -7.10 18.05
N PHE A 575 3.07 -7.47 17.95
CA PHE A 575 4.01 -6.89 17.01
C PHE A 575 4.28 -7.88 15.88
N ILE A 576 4.04 -7.47 14.64
CA ILE A 576 4.08 -8.35 13.48
C ILE A 576 5.32 -7.99 12.63
N PRO A 577 6.32 -8.88 12.54
CA PRO A 577 7.52 -8.64 11.75
C PRO A 577 7.25 -8.72 10.26
N GLY A 578 7.89 -7.84 9.47
CA GLY A 578 7.88 -7.85 8.01
C GLY A 578 9.24 -7.42 7.43
N TRP A 579 9.44 -7.62 6.13
CA TRP A 579 10.57 -7.07 5.40
C TRP A 579 10.05 -6.18 4.28
N PHE A 580 9.98 -4.88 4.54
CA PHE A 580 9.42 -3.95 3.58
C PHE A 580 10.03 -2.54 3.71
N SER A 581 10.34 -1.92 2.59
CA SER A 581 10.95 -0.59 2.54
C SER A 581 10.08 0.48 1.90
N TRP A 582 8.94 0.10 1.32
CA TRP A 582 8.11 0.99 0.51
C TRP A 582 8.97 1.80 -0.49
N SER A 583 8.63 3.07 -0.72
CA SER A 583 9.43 4.01 -1.51
C SER A 583 10.69 4.53 -0.79
N ASN A 584 10.92 4.14 0.47
CA ASN A 584 12.01 4.68 1.27
C ASN A 584 13.41 4.13 0.95
N THR A 585 13.56 3.18 0.03
CA THR A 585 14.89 2.59 -0.30
C THR A 585 15.95 3.63 -0.62
N ILE A 586 15.57 4.70 -1.30
CA ILE A 586 16.46 5.81 -1.69
C ILE A 586 16.81 6.64 -0.45
N VAL A 587 15.81 7.12 0.29
CA VAL A 587 16.01 7.98 1.47
C VAL A 587 16.78 7.25 2.56
N LEU A 588 16.41 6.00 2.85
CA LEU A 588 17.12 5.16 3.82
C LEU A 588 18.54 4.87 3.37
N GLY A 589 18.77 4.66 2.07
CA GLY A 589 20.10 4.44 1.51
C GLY A 589 21.04 5.64 1.69
N LYS A 590 20.51 6.88 1.56
CA LYS A 590 21.27 8.12 1.80
C LYS A 590 21.76 8.28 3.24
N GLU A 591 21.18 7.55 4.20
CA GLU A 591 21.54 7.62 5.61
C GLU A 591 22.59 6.56 6.05
N VAL A 592 22.98 5.65 5.16
CA VAL A 592 23.78 4.46 5.55
C VAL A 592 25.28 4.66 5.33
N GLY A 593 25.70 5.48 4.36
CA GLY A 593 27.07 5.48 3.87
C GLY A 593 27.36 4.27 2.97
N ALA A 594 28.59 4.10 2.52
CA ALA A 594 28.99 2.93 1.75
C ALA A 594 28.99 1.65 2.60
N THR A 595 28.79 0.48 1.98
CA THR A 595 28.69 -0.81 2.67
C THR A 595 29.59 -1.89 2.05
N PRO A 596 30.03 -2.90 2.84
CA PRO A 596 30.97 -3.93 2.38
C PRO A 596 30.47 -4.81 1.22
N ASN A 597 29.20 -4.81 0.89
CA ASN A 597 28.69 -5.48 -0.32
C ASN A 597 29.03 -4.75 -1.62
N GLY A 598 29.79 -3.64 -1.56
CA GLY A 598 30.19 -2.82 -2.71
C GLY A 598 29.23 -1.69 -3.05
N ARG A 599 28.16 -1.46 -2.24
CA ARG A 599 27.23 -0.32 -2.40
C ARG A 599 27.94 0.99 -1.99
N ARG A 600 27.79 2.01 -2.82
CA ARG A 600 28.34 3.33 -2.52
C ARG A 600 27.42 4.13 -1.61
N ASP A 601 27.97 5.16 -1.01
CA ASP A 601 27.19 6.16 -0.28
C ASP A 601 26.15 6.82 -1.20
N GLY A 602 24.95 7.05 -0.68
CA GLY A 602 23.82 7.64 -1.42
C GLY A 602 23.06 6.66 -2.32
N GLU A 603 23.60 5.48 -2.63
CA GLU A 603 22.85 4.47 -3.40
C GLU A 603 21.69 3.88 -2.59
N PRO A 604 20.59 3.45 -3.24
CA PRO A 604 19.47 2.80 -2.56
C PRO A 604 19.87 1.50 -1.85
N ILE A 605 19.20 1.17 -0.76
CA ILE A 605 19.21 -0.19 -0.18
C ILE A 605 18.25 -1.10 -0.94
N ASN A 606 18.33 -2.42 -0.76
CA ASN A 606 17.40 -3.34 -1.43
C ASN A 606 15.96 -3.20 -0.92
N HIS A 607 15.01 -3.55 -1.80
CA HIS A 607 13.57 -3.54 -1.51
C HIS A 607 13.08 -4.91 -1.02
N GLY A 608 12.29 -4.93 0.06
CA GLY A 608 11.59 -6.13 0.55
C GLY A 608 12.51 -7.36 0.61
N ALA A 609 12.02 -8.48 0.10
CA ALA A 609 12.77 -9.73 0.01
C ALA A 609 13.65 -9.85 -1.24
N ASN A 610 13.73 -8.81 -2.08
CA ASN A 610 14.53 -8.86 -3.31
C ASN A 610 16.04 -8.94 -3.00
N PRO A 611 16.80 -9.70 -3.81
CA PRO A 611 18.25 -9.56 -3.86
C PRO A 611 18.67 -8.12 -4.15
N HIS A 612 19.88 -7.75 -3.74
CA HIS A 612 20.44 -6.44 -4.07
C HIS A 612 20.60 -6.32 -5.60
N PRO A 613 20.29 -5.15 -6.22
CA PRO A 613 20.51 -4.92 -7.65
C PRO A 613 21.94 -5.33 -8.08
N GLY A 614 22.05 -5.96 -9.26
CA GLY A 614 23.32 -6.52 -9.73
C GLY A 614 23.52 -8.00 -9.45
N PHE A 615 22.54 -8.67 -8.90
CA PHE A 615 22.53 -10.11 -8.69
C PHE A 615 22.50 -10.89 -10.04
N ARG A 616 23.02 -12.14 -10.01
CA ARG A 616 23.21 -13.02 -11.19
C ARG A 616 21.94 -13.27 -12.01
N ARG A 617 22.14 -13.39 -13.35
CA ARG A 617 21.09 -13.61 -14.35
C ARG A 617 20.99 -15.06 -14.85
N ASP A 618 21.80 -15.97 -14.39
CA ASP A 618 22.01 -17.29 -15.00
C ASP A 618 21.05 -18.37 -14.49
N GLY A 619 19.76 -18.22 -14.75
CA GLY A 619 18.76 -19.23 -14.45
C GLY A 619 18.44 -19.40 -12.97
N ALA A 620 18.73 -18.41 -12.18
CA ALA A 620 18.65 -18.42 -10.72
C ALA A 620 17.22 -18.35 -10.14
N LEU A 621 16.16 -18.40 -10.95
CA LEU A 621 14.77 -18.22 -10.45
C LEU A 621 14.42 -19.21 -9.32
N THR A 622 14.80 -20.49 -9.47
CA THR A 622 14.57 -21.50 -8.41
C THR A 622 15.42 -21.21 -7.16
N ALA A 623 16.70 -20.85 -7.34
CA ALA A 623 17.60 -20.50 -6.26
C ALA A 623 17.09 -19.25 -5.52
N MET A 624 16.74 -18.20 -6.26
CA MET A 624 16.18 -16.97 -5.73
C MET A 624 14.88 -17.23 -4.96
N THR A 625 14.01 -18.10 -5.48
CA THR A 625 12.76 -18.48 -4.80
C THR A 625 13.05 -19.14 -3.45
N ASN A 626 13.98 -20.08 -3.39
CA ASN A 626 14.35 -20.73 -2.13
C ASN A 626 14.91 -19.72 -1.11
N SER A 627 15.76 -18.80 -1.56
CA SER A 627 16.33 -17.74 -0.72
C SER A 627 15.25 -16.82 -0.17
N ILE A 628 14.32 -16.34 -1.02
CA ILE A 628 13.21 -15.46 -0.66
C ILE A 628 12.27 -16.14 0.33
N CYS A 629 11.92 -17.41 0.09
CA CYS A 629 11.01 -18.14 0.99
C CYS A 629 11.65 -18.40 2.35
N ALA A 630 12.99 -18.55 2.40
CA ALA A 630 13.70 -18.84 3.64
C ALA A 630 13.82 -17.64 4.60
N ILE A 631 13.56 -16.44 4.14
CA ILE A 631 13.61 -15.21 4.97
C ILE A 631 12.23 -14.65 5.34
N GLN A 632 11.15 -15.30 4.92
CA GLN A 632 9.81 -14.86 5.27
C GLN A 632 9.60 -14.94 6.79
N PRO A 633 9.15 -13.86 7.46
CA PRO A 633 8.95 -13.88 8.91
C PRO A 633 7.89 -14.87 9.37
N GLY A 634 6.82 -15.04 8.60
CA GLY A 634 5.81 -16.08 8.80
C GLY A 634 4.87 -15.85 9.99
N TYR A 635 4.50 -14.59 10.27
CA TYR A 635 3.60 -14.19 11.35
C TYR A 635 2.43 -13.32 10.91
N GLY A 636 2.00 -13.43 9.63
CA GLY A 636 0.82 -12.74 9.11
C GLY A 636 1.10 -11.47 8.32
N ASN A 637 2.33 -10.92 8.39
CA ASN A 637 2.79 -9.86 7.50
C ASN A 637 3.64 -10.42 6.36
N THR A 638 3.99 -9.59 5.39
CA THR A 638 4.67 -10.03 4.17
C THR A 638 6.13 -9.63 4.11
N ALA A 639 6.88 -10.35 3.29
CA ALA A 639 8.15 -9.92 2.73
C ALA A 639 8.01 -10.01 1.20
N PRO A 640 7.51 -8.93 0.55
CA PRO A 640 7.18 -8.97 -0.87
C PRO A 640 8.40 -9.12 -1.75
N VAL A 641 8.20 -9.80 -2.88
CA VAL A 641 9.17 -9.86 -3.97
C VAL A 641 8.63 -9.14 -5.19
N GLN A 642 9.51 -8.42 -5.86
CA GLN A 642 9.28 -7.75 -7.13
C GLN A 642 10.01 -8.51 -8.23
N LEU A 643 9.29 -8.90 -9.29
CA LEU A 643 9.85 -9.60 -10.45
C LEU A 643 9.66 -8.75 -11.71
N GLU A 644 10.73 -8.55 -12.45
CA GLU A 644 10.72 -7.85 -13.73
C GLU A 644 10.82 -8.88 -14.87
N LEU A 645 9.84 -8.89 -15.78
CA LEU A 645 9.78 -9.82 -16.90
C LEU A 645 9.75 -9.06 -18.23
N ASP A 646 10.50 -9.56 -19.22
CA ASP A 646 10.44 -9.03 -20.58
C ASP A 646 9.14 -9.45 -21.27
N PRO A 647 8.42 -8.54 -21.96
CA PRO A 647 7.20 -8.89 -22.70
C PRO A 647 7.39 -9.98 -23.74
N GLY A 648 8.61 -10.16 -24.26
CA GLY A 648 8.96 -11.21 -25.21
C GLY A 648 8.95 -12.62 -24.63
N MET A 649 8.96 -12.75 -23.29
CA MET A 649 8.85 -14.06 -22.63
C MET A 649 7.44 -14.68 -22.74
N ALA A 650 6.41 -13.87 -22.93
CA ALA A 650 5.03 -14.33 -23.08
C ALA A 650 4.69 -14.64 -24.54
N ARG A 651 5.41 -15.58 -25.15
CA ARG A 651 5.08 -16.06 -26.49
C ARG A 651 4.29 -17.37 -26.39
N GLY A 652 2.96 -17.27 -26.29
CA GLY A 652 2.03 -18.38 -26.28
C GLY A 652 1.58 -18.86 -24.89
N GLU A 653 0.57 -19.72 -24.88
CA GLU A 653 -0.07 -20.25 -23.65
C GLU A 653 0.93 -20.94 -22.69
N GLU A 654 1.93 -21.64 -23.24
CA GLU A 654 2.96 -22.32 -22.44
C GLU A 654 3.76 -21.35 -21.54
N ALA A 655 3.95 -20.11 -21.96
CA ALA A 655 4.66 -19.12 -21.15
C ALA A 655 3.82 -18.64 -19.96
N VAL A 656 2.51 -18.45 -20.17
CA VAL A 656 1.55 -18.10 -19.10
C VAL A 656 1.48 -19.24 -18.09
N ASP A 657 1.40 -20.51 -18.55
CA ASP A 657 1.40 -21.68 -17.67
C ASP A 657 2.67 -21.76 -16.79
N LYS A 658 3.84 -21.50 -17.34
CA LYS A 658 5.12 -21.48 -16.58
C LYS A 658 5.11 -20.42 -15.47
N ILE A 659 4.54 -19.24 -15.71
CA ILE A 659 4.39 -18.21 -14.69
C ILE A 659 3.36 -18.62 -13.63
N CYS A 660 2.26 -19.26 -14.03
CA CYS A 660 1.31 -19.83 -13.07
C CYS A 660 1.97 -20.89 -12.16
N ASP A 661 2.77 -21.80 -12.74
CA ASP A 661 3.51 -22.81 -11.97
C ASP A 661 4.54 -22.17 -11.04
N TYR A 662 5.20 -21.10 -11.47
CA TYR A 662 6.10 -20.32 -10.63
C TYR A 662 5.38 -19.70 -9.43
N ILE A 663 4.24 -19.04 -9.65
CA ILE A 663 3.42 -18.42 -8.61
C ILE A 663 2.99 -19.46 -7.56
N LEU A 664 2.45 -20.60 -8.03
CA LEU A 664 2.05 -21.69 -7.16
C LEU A 664 3.23 -22.28 -6.37
N THR A 665 4.39 -22.44 -7.02
CA THR A 665 5.61 -22.95 -6.37
C THR A 665 6.13 -21.97 -5.30
N LEU A 666 6.17 -20.67 -5.61
CA LEU A 666 6.59 -19.63 -4.65
C LEU A 666 5.72 -19.69 -3.39
N PHE A 667 4.41 -19.71 -3.54
CA PHE A 667 3.50 -19.69 -2.39
C PHE A 667 3.44 -21.02 -1.64
N SER A 668 3.58 -22.17 -2.32
CA SER A 668 3.70 -23.46 -1.66
C SER A 668 4.94 -23.58 -0.77
N LYS A 669 6.02 -22.83 -1.09
CA LYS A 669 7.27 -22.77 -0.34
C LYS A 669 7.28 -21.71 0.78
N GLY A 670 6.19 -20.95 0.95
CA GLY A 670 6.07 -19.97 2.03
C GLY A 670 6.23 -18.53 1.60
N GLY A 671 6.32 -18.23 0.30
CA GLY A 671 6.23 -16.85 -0.21
C GLY A 671 4.90 -16.21 0.19
N THR A 672 4.89 -14.89 0.39
CA THR A 672 3.71 -14.17 0.92
C THR A 672 3.08 -13.21 -0.08
N LEU A 673 3.88 -12.45 -0.81
CA LEU A 673 3.39 -11.46 -1.78
C LEU A 673 4.34 -11.34 -2.98
N LEU A 674 3.75 -11.39 -4.17
CA LEU A 674 4.48 -11.28 -5.45
C LEU A 674 3.92 -10.15 -6.29
N ASN A 675 4.79 -9.22 -6.68
CA ASN A 675 4.53 -8.19 -7.67
C ASN A 675 5.29 -8.54 -8.96
N ILE A 676 4.64 -8.41 -10.10
CA ILE A 676 5.26 -8.67 -11.41
C ILE A 676 5.09 -7.43 -12.28
N ASN A 677 6.20 -6.95 -12.83
CA ASN A 677 6.21 -5.96 -13.91
C ASN A 677 6.51 -6.65 -15.25
N ILE A 678 5.75 -6.30 -16.27
CA ILE A 678 6.04 -6.69 -17.64
C ILE A 678 6.57 -5.45 -18.36
N ILE A 679 7.88 -5.34 -18.53
CA ILE A 679 8.52 -4.10 -18.97
C ILE A 679 9.45 -4.34 -20.15
N ASN A 680 9.31 -3.52 -21.20
CA ASN A 680 10.26 -3.45 -22.29
C ASN A 680 11.42 -2.50 -21.92
N ALA A 681 12.64 -3.04 -21.88
CA ALA A 681 13.83 -2.29 -21.51
C ALA A 681 14.08 -1.05 -22.38
N GLN A 682 13.84 -1.14 -23.70
CA GLN A 682 14.03 0.01 -24.61
C GLN A 682 13.01 1.13 -24.34
N GLN A 683 11.75 0.76 -24.08
CA GLN A 683 10.70 1.72 -23.75
C GLN A 683 11.02 2.46 -22.46
N ILE A 684 11.43 1.75 -21.40
CA ILE A 684 11.78 2.37 -20.12
C ILE A 684 12.98 3.30 -20.24
N LEU A 685 14.00 2.92 -21.02
CA LEU A 685 15.15 3.80 -21.26
C LEU A 685 14.74 5.09 -21.96
N ALA A 686 13.93 4.98 -23.04
CA ALA A 686 13.41 6.13 -23.74
C ALA A 686 12.51 7.01 -22.86
N ALA A 687 11.65 6.40 -22.03
CA ALA A 687 10.80 7.11 -21.08
C ALA A 687 11.62 7.80 -19.97
N ASN A 688 12.75 7.24 -19.56
CA ASN A 688 13.64 7.88 -18.58
C ASN A 688 14.35 9.12 -19.14
N GLU A 689 14.68 9.10 -20.44
CA GLU A 689 15.24 10.28 -21.14
C GLU A 689 14.19 11.38 -21.35
N ASN A 690 12.96 11.01 -21.73
CA ASN A 690 11.85 11.94 -21.93
C ASN A 690 10.51 11.35 -21.48
N PRO A 691 10.16 11.50 -20.18
CA PRO A 691 8.94 10.95 -19.61
C PRO A 691 7.65 11.45 -20.26
N ASP A 692 7.64 12.68 -20.76
CA ASP A 692 6.45 13.31 -21.33
C ASP A 692 5.99 12.65 -22.65
N LEU A 693 6.89 11.91 -23.30
CA LEU A 693 6.54 11.12 -24.50
C LEU A 693 5.79 9.82 -24.17
N PHE A 694 5.75 9.41 -22.88
CA PHE A 694 5.14 8.17 -22.43
C PHE A 694 4.19 8.44 -21.23
N PRO A 695 3.18 9.32 -21.41
CA PRO A 695 2.32 9.75 -20.29
C PRO A 695 1.40 8.64 -19.77
N ASP A 696 1.19 7.60 -20.54
CA ASP A 696 0.37 6.42 -20.24
C ASP A 696 1.18 5.21 -19.74
N LEU A 697 2.51 5.35 -19.65
CA LEU A 697 3.35 4.26 -19.17
C LEU A 697 3.16 4.07 -17.65
N VAL A 698 2.59 2.93 -17.28
CA VAL A 698 2.42 2.51 -15.88
C VAL A 698 3.50 1.52 -15.51
N VAL A 699 4.06 1.66 -14.32
CA VAL A 699 5.04 0.73 -13.74
C VAL A 699 4.66 0.35 -12.32
N ARG A 700 5.01 -0.86 -11.92
CA ARG A 700 4.95 -1.30 -10.53
C ARG A 700 6.21 -0.84 -9.82
N VAL A 701 6.09 0.07 -8.86
CA VAL A 701 7.26 0.66 -8.19
C VAL A 701 7.76 -0.23 -7.06
N THR A 702 7.04 -0.31 -5.96
CA THR A 702 7.47 -1.06 -4.75
C THR A 702 6.28 -1.65 -3.97
N GLY A 703 5.21 -2.02 -4.61
CA GLY A 703 3.98 -2.50 -3.97
C GLY A 703 2.74 -1.74 -4.45
N PHE A 704 2.94 -0.67 -5.20
CA PHE A 704 1.92 0.12 -5.87
C PHE A 704 2.26 0.35 -7.34
N THR A 705 1.28 0.71 -8.14
CA THR A 705 1.45 1.12 -9.54
C THR A 705 1.42 2.64 -9.63
N ALA A 706 2.29 3.21 -10.46
CA ALA A 706 2.32 4.64 -10.74
C ALA A 706 2.55 4.90 -12.23
N TYR A 707 2.12 6.06 -12.70
CA TYR A 707 2.54 6.54 -14.00
C TYR A 707 4.01 6.97 -13.95
N PHE A 708 4.82 6.42 -14.87
CA PHE A 708 6.27 6.62 -14.87
C PHE A 708 6.65 8.12 -14.94
N CYS A 709 5.86 8.93 -15.63
CA CYS A 709 6.07 10.37 -15.73
C CYS A 709 5.87 11.14 -14.42
N LEU A 710 5.13 10.58 -13.44
CA LEU A 710 4.94 11.18 -12.11
C LEU A 710 6.10 10.86 -11.14
N LEU A 711 6.95 9.90 -11.48
CA LEU A 711 8.07 9.54 -10.63
C LEU A 711 9.19 10.59 -10.70
N THR A 712 9.83 10.84 -9.56
CA THR A 712 11.05 11.66 -9.53
C THR A 712 12.17 11.02 -10.36
N PRO A 713 13.16 11.78 -10.84
CA PRO A 713 14.30 11.21 -11.57
C PRO A 713 15.03 10.10 -10.80
N GLU A 714 15.11 10.19 -9.48
CA GLU A 714 15.71 9.16 -8.63
C GLU A 714 14.90 7.85 -8.65
N PHE A 715 13.56 7.95 -8.59
CA PHE A 715 12.69 6.76 -8.69
C PHE A 715 12.66 6.17 -10.10
N ARG A 716 12.63 6.99 -11.14
CA ARG A 716 12.75 6.49 -12.52
C ARG A 716 14.05 5.71 -12.69
N LYS A 717 15.17 6.26 -12.18
CA LYS A 717 16.45 5.57 -12.20
C LYS A 717 16.40 4.23 -11.45
N LEU A 718 15.72 4.16 -10.30
CA LEU A 718 15.56 2.91 -9.55
C LEU A 718 14.86 1.83 -10.39
N VAL A 719 13.81 2.18 -11.13
CA VAL A 719 13.10 1.27 -12.04
C VAL A 719 14.02 0.84 -13.19
N VAL A 720 14.75 1.78 -13.79
CA VAL A 720 15.72 1.51 -14.88
C VAL A 720 16.82 0.55 -14.41
N ASP A 721 17.41 0.82 -13.25
CA ASP A 721 18.51 0.00 -12.72
C ASP A 721 18.09 -1.47 -12.47
N ARG A 722 16.84 -1.70 -12.05
CA ARG A 722 16.29 -3.07 -11.92
C ARG A 722 16.29 -3.82 -13.25
N ILE A 723 15.97 -3.15 -14.34
CA ILE A 723 15.82 -3.76 -15.67
C ILE A 723 17.18 -3.96 -16.34
N LEU A 724 18.08 -2.99 -16.23
CA LEU A 724 19.42 -3.07 -16.86
C LEU A 724 20.31 -4.11 -16.20
N VAL A 725 20.07 -4.39 -14.93
CA VAL A 725 20.84 -5.33 -14.13
C VAL A 725 20.11 -6.67 -13.95
N ALA A 726 18.81 -6.75 -14.32
CA ALA A 726 17.97 -7.97 -14.25
C ALA A 726 18.20 -8.98 -15.41
#